data_bf3b0b3d33fb48ef01a149f3f95d567d
#
_entry.id   bf3b0b3d33fb48ef01a149f3f95d567d
#
_cell.length_a   1.000
_cell.length_b   1.000
_cell.length_c   1.000
_cell.angle_alpha   90.00
_cell.angle_beta   90.00
_cell.angle_gamma   90.00
#
_symmetry.space_group_name_H-M   'P 1'
#
loop_
_entity.id
_entity.type
_entity.pdbx_description
1 polymer ?
#
loop_
_entity_poly.entity_id
_entity_poly.type
_entity_poly.pdbx_seq_one_letter_code
_entity_poly.pdbx_strand_id
1 'polypeptide(L)'
;MEQFAKETLPVSLEDEMRRSYLDYAMSVIVGRALPDVRDGLKPVHRRVLYAMHELSNDWNRPYKKSARIVGDVIGKYHPHGDTAVYDTIVRMAQPFSLRYMLVDGQGNFGSIDGDNAAAMRYTEIRMSRIAHELLADLDKNTVDFGPNYDGSEQEPLILPAKIPNLLINGSSGIAVGMATNIPPHNLGEVIDACLLLLRDPDVDIAELMACIPAPDFPTAGIIYGISGIKDGYQTGRGRVIMRARTHFEELDKGNRHSIIIDELPYQVNKANLLVRIGELVRDKRIEGISDLRDESDKSGMRVVIELKRGEVPEVVLNNLYKETQMQDTFGINMVALVDGQPRLLNLKQMLDHFLRHRREVVTRRTLFELRKARERGHLLEGLAVALSNVDEIIALIKAAPTPAEAKKGLMARTWRSSLVEEMLLRAMIDAAVFRPETLAAGFGMSDQGYRLSDAQAQAILDLRLQRLTGLEQEKIVSEYREILDKIRDLLDILANPERITTIIVEELTAIKGQFGDPRRSEVVIDAQNLNTEDLITPADMVVTLSHAGYIKSQLLDDYRAQKRGGRGKQAITTREDDFIDNLFIANTHDFILCFSSLGRVYWIKVYNVPQGSRTSRGRPVNNLVPLEQNEKINAVLPVKSFDDTRYVFMSTAGGTVKKTPLSEFSRPRTNGIIAIDLDEGDYLIGVALTEGKHDVMLFSDAGKAMRFDENDVRPTGRNARGVRGMKLGAGQQVISLLVADNENMAVLTATENGYGKRTPITEYTRHNRGTQGMIAINTNVRNGKVVAAQLVESSDEIMLITTGGVMIRTRVSEIREMGRATQGVTLINLDAGEKLAGLERIVETDED
;
A
#
# COMPACT_ATOMS: atom_id res chain seq x y z
N MET A 1 1.22 -66.40 -25.56
CA MET A 1 1.27 -65.09 -24.86
C MET A 1 2.37 -65.16 -23.85
N GLU A 2 3.49 -64.51 -24.15
CA GLU A 2 4.63 -64.38 -23.24
C GLU A 2 4.23 -63.51 -22.04
N GLN A 3 4.40 -64.05 -20.84
CA GLN A 3 4.22 -63.32 -19.62
C GLN A 3 5.30 -62.20 -19.54
N PHE A 4 4.90 -60.94 -19.74
CA PHE A 4 5.80 -59.79 -19.68
C PHE A 4 6.27 -59.43 -18.26
N ALA A 5 5.78 -60.04 -17.23
CA ALA A 5 6.20 -59.80 -15.85
C ALA A 5 6.42 -61.12 -15.12
N LYS A 6 7.56 -61.28 -14.45
CA LYS A 6 7.91 -62.39 -13.59
C LYS A 6 7.16 -62.40 -12.27
N GLU A 7 6.67 -61.28 -11.83
CA GLU A 7 5.98 -61.11 -10.55
C GLU A 7 4.97 -59.97 -10.65
N THR A 8 3.73 -60.17 -10.16
CA THR A 8 2.71 -59.12 -10.10
C THR A 8 2.42 -58.84 -8.62
N LEU A 9 2.76 -57.65 -8.17
CA LEU A 9 2.44 -57.16 -6.83
C LEU A 9 1.12 -56.34 -6.91
N PRO A 10 0.10 -56.70 -6.13
CA PRO A 10 -1.12 -55.86 -6.07
C PRO A 10 -0.82 -54.59 -5.30
N VAL A 11 -1.06 -53.45 -5.93
CA VAL A 11 -0.93 -52.14 -5.31
C VAL A 11 -2.31 -51.49 -5.25
N SER A 12 -2.69 -50.98 -4.09
CA SER A 12 -3.91 -50.17 -3.93
C SER A 12 -3.79 -48.90 -4.76
N LEU A 13 -4.80 -48.64 -5.58
CA LEU A 13 -4.86 -47.40 -6.39
C LEU A 13 -4.79 -46.15 -5.51
N GLU A 14 -5.45 -46.19 -4.33
CA GLU A 14 -5.46 -45.08 -3.39
C GLU A 14 -4.06 -44.81 -2.81
N ASP A 15 -3.32 -45.87 -2.44
CA ASP A 15 -1.96 -45.75 -1.92
C ASP A 15 -0.97 -45.27 -2.98
N GLU A 16 -1.10 -45.77 -4.20
CA GLU A 16 -0.25 -45.35 -5.32
C GLU A 16 -0.51 -43.87 -5.70
N MET A 17 -1.79 -43.45 -5.76
CA MET A 17 -2.15 -42.07 -6.00
C MET A 17 -1.66 -41.14 -4.87
N ARG A 18 -1.82 -41.55 -3.61
CA ARG A 18 -1.32 -40.80 -2.46
C ARG A 18 0.19 -40.63 -2.54
N ARG A 19 0.91 -41.67 -2.79
CA ARG A 19 2.38 -41.68 -2.89
C ARG A 19 2.85 -40.83 -4.07
N SER A 20 2.30 -41.07 -5.26
CA SER A 20 2.67 -40.31 -6.47
C SER A 20 2.35 -38.84 -6.33
N TYR A 21 1.20 -38.47 -5.68
CA TYR A 21 0.86 -37.08 -5.44
C TYR A 21 1.79 -36.42 -4.42
N LEU A 22 2.16 -37.12 -3.35
CA LEU A 22 3.14 -36.64 -2.37
C LEU A 22 4.52 -36.45 -3.01
N ASP A 23 4.99 -37.40 -3.81
CA ASP A 23 6.27 -37.30 -4.51
C ASP A 23 6.27 -36.14 -5.49
N TYR A 24 5.19 -35.95 -6.24
CA TYR A 24 5.00 -34.78 -7.11
C TYR A 24 4.97 -33.48 -6.32
N ALA A 25 4.19 -33.38 -5.25
CA ALA A 25 4.10 -32.21 -4.40
C ALA A 25 5.47 -31.84 -3.81
N MET A 26 6.20 -32.82 -3.29
CA MET A 26 7.56 -32.61 -2.77
C MET A 26 8.53 -32.15 -3.85
N SER A 27 8.48 -32.74 -5.03
CA SER A 27 9.29 -32.32 -6.17
C SER A 27 9.01 -30.87 -6.57
N VAL A 28 7.76 -30.43 -6.59
CA VAL A 28 7.38 -29.05 -6.91
C VAL A 28 7.76 -28.08 -5.80
N ILE A 29 7.56 -28.45 -4.54
CA ILE A 29 7.86 -27.60 -3.38
C ILE A 29 9.36 -27.38 -3.25
N VAL A 30 10.13 -28.46 -3.16
CA VAL A 30 11.58 -28.40 -2.86
C VAL A 30 12.40 -28.18 -4.15
N GLY A 31 12.02 -28.84 -5.23
CA GLY A 31 12.80 -28.88 -6.48
C GLY A 31 12.48 -27.79 -7.50
N ARG A 32 11.45 -26.93 -7.27
CA ARG A 32 11.05 -25.95 -8.30
C ARG A 32 10.63 -24.60 -7.77
N ALA A 33 9.63 -24.54 -6.85
CA ALA A 33 8.88 -23.32 -6.62
C ALA A 33 9.43 -22.44 -5.49
N LEU A 34 9.98 -23.04 -4.44
CA LEU A 34 10.42 -22.32 -3.25
C LEU A 34 11.93 -22.06 -3.27
N PRO A 35 12.37 -20.87 -2.81
CA PRO A 35 13.79 -20.57 -2.63
C PRO A 35 14.34 -21.19 -1.33
N ASP A 36 15.62 -21.53 -1.30
CA ASP A 36 16.32 -21.83 -0.05
C ASP A 36 16.58 -20.53 0.73
N VAL A 37 16.37 -20.55 2.04
CA VAL A 37 16.52 -19.36 2.89
C VAL A 37 17.94 -18.82 2.93
N ARG A 38 18.95 -19.68 2.71
CA ARG A 38 20.38 -19.37 2.84
C ARG A 38 20.92 -18.59 1.64
N ASP A 39 20.62 -19.01 0.40
CA ASP A 39 21.09 -18.34 -0.81
C ASP A 39 19.99 -17.59 -1.59
N GLY A 40 18.73 -17.76 -1.20
CA GLY A 40 17.60 -17.08 -1.81
C GLY A 40 17.27 -17.53 -3.23
N LEU A 41 17.80 -18.66 -3.67
CA LEU A 41 17.68 -19.12 -5.03
C LEU A 41 16.78 -20.36 -5.14
N LYS A 42 16.01 -20.41 -6.22
CA LYS A 42 15.39 -21.66 -6.67
C LYS A 42 16.42 -22.51 -7.40
N PRO A 43 16.20 -23.83 -7.53
CA PRO A 43 17.15 -24.71 -8.20
C PRO A 43 17.56 -24.25 -9.61
N VAL A 44 16.63 -23.77 -10.41
CA VAL A 44 16.91 -23.28 -11.76
C VAL A 44 17.86 -22.07 -11.77
N HIS A 45 17.67 -21.09 -10.86
CA HIS A 45 18.55 -19.93 -10.75
C HIS A 45 19.97 -20.35 -10.34
N ARG A 46 20.07 -21.24 -9.36
CA ARG A 46 21.35 -21.76 -8.86
C ARG A 46 22.12 -22.49 -9.96
N ARG A 47 21.44 -23.33 -10.74
CA ARG A 47 22.02 -24.08 -11.87
C ARG A 47 22.47 -23.15 -13.00
N VAL A 48 21.71 -22.09 -13.30
CA VAL A 48 22.11 -21.08 -14.30
C VAL A 48 23.39 -20.36 -13.87
N LEU A 49 23.46 -19.87 -12.64
CA LEU A 49 24.64 -19.16 -12.14
C LEU A 49 25.85 -20.10 -12.05
N TYR A 50 25.65 -21.34 -11.62
CA TYR A 50 26.71 -22.34 -11.57
C TYR A 50 27.23 -22.67 -12.98
N ALA A 51 26.36 -22.89 -13.96
CA ALA A 51 26.77 -23.13 -15.34
C ALA A 51 27.56 -21.95 -15.93
N MET A 52 27.14 -20.71 -15.62
CA MET A 52 27.87 -19.50 -16.03
C MET A 52 29.26 -19.44 -15.39
N HIS A 53 29.39 -19.86 -14.14
CA HIS A 53 30.68 -19.94 -13.42
C HIS A 53 31.61 -20.97 -14.05
N GLU A 54 31.12 -22.18 -14.30
CA GLU A 54 31.89 -23.24 -14.94
C GLU A 54 32.38 -22.86 -16.35
N LEU A 55 31.56 -22.10 -17.07
CA LEU A 55 31.94 -21.55 -18.38
C LEU A 55 32.84 -20.31 -18.29
N SER A 56 33.27 -19.89 -17.12
CA SER A 56 34.02 -18.65 -16.89
C SER A 56 33.37 -17.45 -17.56
N ASN A 57 32.01 -17.34 -17.43
CA ASN A 57 31.21 -16.25 -17.99
C ASN A 57 31.01 -15.13 -16.96
N ASP A 58 32.12 -14.64 -16.41
CA ASP A 58 32.18 -13.65 -15.36
C ASP A 58 31.94 -12.22 -15.87
N TRP A 59 31.64 -11.30 -14.96
CA TRP A 59 31.35 -9.90 -15.23
C TRP A 59 32.47 -9.15 -15.98
N ASN A 60 33.72 -9.58 -15.84
CA ASN A 60 34.90 -9.01 -16.48
C ASN A 60 35.34 -9.77 -17.74
N ARG A 61 34.53 -10.70 -18.22
CA ARG A 61 34.74 -11.48 -19.43
C ARG A 61 33.80 -11.05 -20.56
N PRO A 62 34.11 -11.40 -21.82
CA PRO A 62 33.21 -11.16 -22.93
C PRO A 62 31.83 -11.83 -22.72
N TYR A 63 30.79 -11.17 -23.24
CA TYR A 63 29.45 -11.76 -23.28
C TYR A 63 29.45 -13.09 -24.07
N LYS A 64 28.58 -14.01 -23.67
CA LYS A 64 28.27 -15.23 -24.40
C LYS A 64 26.82 -15.23 -24.87
N LYS A 65 26.55 -15.91 -26.00
CA LYS A 65 25.16 -16.07 -26.45
C LYS A 65 24.32 -16.75 -25.40
N SER A 66 23.10 -16.24 -25.14
CA SER A 66 22.17 -16.84 -24.19
C SER A 66 21.88 -18.31 -24.51
N ALA A 67 21.74 -18.64 -25.78
CA ALA A 67 21.53 -20.00 -26.23
C ALA A 67 22.66 -20.97 -25.81
N ARG A 68 23.92 -20.50 -25.70
CA ARG A 68 25.04 -21.30 -25.20
C ARG A 68 24.85 -21.68 -23.75
N ILE A 69 24.50 -20.69 -22.91
CA ILE A 69 24.29 -20.93 -21.48
C ILE A 69 23.06 -21.82 -21.25
N VAL A 70 21.96 -21.56 -21.96
CA VAL A 70 20.75 -22.40 -21.91
C VAL A 70 21.07 -23.86 -22.27
N GLY A 71 21.84 -24.06 -23.32
CA GLY A 71 22.26 -25.41 -23.77
C GLY A 71 23.07 -26.17 -22.70
N ASP A 72 24.05 -25.50 -22.09
CA ASP A 72 24.85 -26.09 -21.01
C ASP A 72 24.02 -26.40 -19.75
N VAL A 73 23.09 -25.51 -19.37
CA VAL A 73 22.20 -25.69 -18.21
C VAL A 73 21.30 -26.91 -18.42
N ILE A 74 20.66 -27.03 -19.58
CA ILE A 74 19.75 -28.15 -19.88
C ILE A 74 20.52 -29.45 -20.00
N GLY A 75 21.62 -29.43 -20.71
CA GLY A 75 22.43 -30.64 -20.98
C GLY A 75 23.08 -31.21 -19.74
N LYS A 76 23.48 -30.39 -18.78
CA LYS A 76 24.24 -30.83 -17.60
C LYS A 76 23.45 -30.84 -16.30
N TYR A 77 22.54 -29.90 -16.06
CA TYR A 77 22.01 -29.69 -14.70
C TYR A 77 20.49 -29.69 -14.62
N HIS A 78 19.78 -29.19 -15.63
CA HIS A 78 18.34 -28.91 -15.52
C HIS A 78 17.56 -29.47 -16.72
N PRO A 79 17.09 -30.73 -16.67
CA PRO A 79 16.48 -31.44 -17.81
C PRO A 79 15.02 -30.99 -18.03
N HIS A 80 14.81 -29.72 -18.31
CA HIS A 80 13.52 -29.11 -18.58
C HIS A 80 13.57 -28.28 -19.87
N GLY A 81 12.41 -27.70 -20.29
CA GLY A 81 12.34 -26.97 -21.56
C GLY A 81 13.27 -25.74 -21.59
N ASP A 82 13.85 -25.48 -22.73
CA ASP A 82 14.77 -24.37 -23.00
C ASP A 82 14.13 -22.98 -22.72
N THR A 83 12.85 -22.84 -23.05
CA THR A 83 12.09 -21.61 -22.78
C THR A 83 12.06 -21.28 -21.30
N ALA A 84 11.82 -22.27 -20.43
CA ALA A 84 11.76 -22.05 -18.98
C ALA A 84 13.11 -21.57 -18.41
N VAL A 85 14.21 -22.13 -18.89
CA VAL A 85 15.55 -21.71 -18.49
C VAL A 85 15.86 -20.31 -19.02
N TYR A 86 15.53 -20.04 -20.30
CA TYR A 86 15.75 -18.74 -20.90
C TYR A 86 14.93 -17.64 -20.23
N ASP A 87 13.64 -17.89 -19.95
CA ASP A 87 12.78 -16.94 -19.23
C ASP A 87 13.31 -16.62 -17.82
N THR A 88 13.92 -17.61 -17.16
CA THR A 88 14.59 -17.40 -15.88
C THR A 88 15.79 -16.47 -16.03
N ILE A 89 16.62 -16.68 -17.04
CA ILE A 89 17.77 -15.80 -17.37
C ILE A 89 17.29 -14.38 -17.68
N VAL A 90 16.25 -14.27 -18.50
CA VAL A 90 15.65 -12.97 -18.87
C VAL A 90 15.22 -12.20 -17.62
N ARG A 91 14.50 -12.82 -16.69
CA ARG A 91 14.09 -12.18 -15.43
C ARG A 91 15.27 -11.74 -14.58
N MET A 92 16.35 -12.52 -14.53
CA MET A 92 17.58 -12.15 -13.81
C MET A 92 18.32 -10.97 -14.45
N ALA A 93 18.06 -10.65 -15.73
CA ALA A 93 18.66 -9.54 -16.47
C ALA A 93 17.76 -8.30 -16.56
N GLN A 94 16.50 -8.37 -16.10
CA GLN A 94 15.54 -7.27 -16.19
C GLN A 94 15.64 -6.33 -15.01
N PRO A 95 15.93 -5.02 -15.21
CA PRO A 95 16.08 -4.04 -14.13
C PRO A 95 14.76 -3.70 -13.41
N PHE A 96 13.61 -4.04 -14.01
CA PHE A 96 12.28 -3.88 -13.43
C PHE A 96 11.75 -5.14 -12.74
N SER A 97 12.47 -6.29 -12.87
CA SER A 97 12.11 -7.56 -12.24
C SER A 97 12.90 -7.82 -10.96
N LEU A 98 14.21 -7.57 -10.96
CA LEU A 98 15.08 -7.71 -9.80
C LEU A 98 15.60 -6.36 -9.32
N ARG A 99 15.65 -6.18 -8.00
CA ARG A 99 16.24 -4.99 -7.39
C ARG A 99 17.75 -4.91 -7.62
N TYR A 100 18.43 -6.07 -7.61
CA TYR A 100 19.85 -6.26 -7.95
C TYR A 100 19.96 -7.37 -8.99
N MET A 101 20.21 -6.99 -10.23
CA MET A 101 20.30 -7.95 -11.34
C MET A 101 21.44 -8.94 -11.13
N LEU A 102 21.19 -10.22 -11.36
CA LEU A 102 22.18 -11.29 -11.26
C LEU A 102 22.83 -11.61 -12.60
N VAL A 103 22.21 -11.22 -13.71
CA VAL A 103 22.71 -11.38 -15.07
C VAL A 103 22.85 -10.00 -15.71
N ASP A 104 23.99 -9.76 -16.34
CA ASP A 104 24.26 -8.61 -17.20
C ASP A 104 23.96 -9.01 -18.64
N GLY A 105 22.91 -8.43 -19.22
CA GLY A 105 22.41 -8.78 -20.54
C GLY A 105 22.69 -7.71 -21.59
N GLN A 106 23.04 -8.16 -22.80
CA GLN A 106 23.18 -7.33 -24.01
C GLN A 106 22.16 -7.75 -25.06
N GLY A 107 21.32 -6.82 -25.48
CA GLY A 107 20.23 -7.04 -26.41
C GLY A 107 18.86 -6.65 -25.82
N ASN A 108 17.78 -7.15 -26.40
CA ASN A 108 16.42 -6.88 -25.93
C ASN A 108 15.96 -7.99 -24.97
N PHE A 109 15.81 -7.64 -23.69
CA PHE A 109 15.31 -8.51 -22.63
C PHE A 109 13.88 -8.18 -22.21
N GLY A 110 13.10 -7.55 -23.09
CA GLY A 110 11.74 -7.11 -22.80
C GLY A 110 11.69 -5.73 -22.17
N SER A 111 10.46 -5.27 -21.91
CA SER A 111 10.19 -3.96 -21.34
C SER A 111 9.09 -4.02 -20.29
N ILE A 112 8.90 -2.92 -19.56
CA ILE A 112 7.79 -2.73 -18.61
C ILE A 112 6.41 -2.71 -19.32
N ASP A 113 6.38 -2.55 -20.63
CA ASP A 113 5.18 -2.64 -21.47
C ASP A 113 4.73 -4.07 -21.72
N GLY A 114 5.52 -5.05 -21.28
CA GLY A 114 5.25 -6.46 -21.47
C GLY A 114 5.74 -7.02 -22.80
N ASP A 115 6.62 -6.30 -23.49
CA ASP A 115 7.30 -6.83 -24.66
C ASP A 115 8.11 -8.06 -24.29
N ASN A 116 8.07 -9.08 -25.15
CA ASN A 116 8.86 -10.27 -24.97
C ASN A 116 10.34 -9.99 -25.23
N ALA A 117 11.19 -10.72 -24.52
CA ALA A 117 12.63 -10.74 -24.86
C ALA A 117 12.85 -11.28 -26.27
N ALA A 118 13.91 -10.82 -26.94
CA ALA A 118 14.33 -11.39 -28.20
C ALA A 118 14.72 -12.86 -28.02
N ALA A 119 14.64 -13.67 -29.09
CA ALA A 119 15.03 -15.08 -29.03
C ALA A 119 16.47 -15.24 -28.55
N MET A 120 16.76 -16.31 -27.79
CA MET A 120 18.05 -16.56 -27.11
C MET A 120 19.28 -16.59 -28.03
N ARG A 121 19.06 -16.75 -29.34
CA ARG A 121 20.11 -16.66 -30.34
C ARG A 121 20.60 -15.24 -30.62
N TYR A 122 19.79 -14.24 -30.29
CA TYR A 122 20.12 -12.81 -30.51
C TYR A 122 20.69 -12.13 -29.27
N THR A 123 20.28 -12.58 -28.09
CA THR A 123 20.73 -11.99 -26.83
C THR A 123 22.05 -12.60 -26.35
N GLU A 124 22.81 -11.80 -25.62
CA GLU A 124 24.09 -12.18 -25.02
C GLU A 124 24.07 -11.86 -23.54
N ILE A 125 24.72 -12.69 -22.74
CA ILE A 125 24.75 -12.59 -21.31
C ILE A 125 26.11 -12.85 -20.70
N ARG A 126 26.32 -12.27 -19.52
CA ARG A 126 27.39 -12.65 -18.59
C ARG A 126 26.89 -12.46 -17.16
N MET A 127 27.60 -13.00 -16.18
CA MET A 127 27.30 -12.78 -14.77
C MET A 127 27.43 -11.30 -14.42
N SER A 128 26.55 -10.77 -13.61
CA SER A 128 26.73 -9.45 -13.01
C SER A 128 27.80 -9.51 -11.91
N ARG A 129 28.37 -8.36 -11.57
CA ARG A 129 29.39 -8.29 -10.53
C ARG A 129 28.88 -8.74 -9.15
N ILE A 130 27.64 -8.41 -8.81
CA ILE A 130 27.03 -8.82 -7.54
C ILE A 130 26.73 -10.31 -7.49
N ALA A 131 26.39 -10.95 -8.62
CA ALA A 131 26.15 -12.39 -8.69
C ALA A 131 27.44 -13.20 -8.41
N HIS A 132 28.60 -12.65 -8.72
CA HIS A 132 29.88 -13.28 -8.39
C HIS A 132 30.04 -13.47 -6.86
N GLU A 133 29.49 -12.58 -6.04
CA GLU A 133 29.51 -12.69 -4.58
C GLU A 133 28.64 -13.84 -4.04
N LEU A 134 27.69 -14.36 -4.84
CA LEU A 134 26.94 -15.56 -4.50
C LEU A 134 27.78 -16.84 -4.65
N LEU A 135 28.74 -16.83 -5.58
CA LEU A 135 29.58 -17.97 -5.95
C LEU A 135 30.98 -17.88 -5.32
N ALA A 136 31.27 -16.80 -4.60
CA ALA A 136 32.59 -16.58 -4.01
C ALA A 136 32.98 -17.71 -3.07
N ASP A 137 34.22 -18.20 -3.21
CA ASP A 137 34.78 -19.32 -2.43
C ASP A 137 34.13 -20.70 -2.67
N LEU A 138 33.39 -20.86 -3.79
CA LEU A 138 32.77 -22.16 -4.13
C LEU A 138 33.78 -23.28 -4.28
N ASP A 139 34.99 -22.98 -4.80
CA ASP A 139 36.13 -23.89 -4.99
C ASP A 139 36.83 -24.31 -3.68
N LYS A 140 36.43 -23.70 -2.55
CA LYS A 140 37.05 -23.94 -1.24
C LYS A 140 36.28 -24.92 -0.34
N ASN A 141 35.48 -25.80 -0.93
CA ASN A 141 34.65 -26.77 -0.21
C ASN A 141 33.74 -26.15 0.88
N THR A 142 33.20 -24.98 0.59
CA THR A 142 32.36 -24.19 1.50
C THR A 142 30.92 -24.70 1.60
N VAL A 143 30.44 -25.39 0.55
CA VAL A 143 29.11 -25.97 0.43
C VAL A 143 29.19 -27.40 -0.07
N ASP A 144 28.08 -28.14 0.10
CA ASP A 144 28.01 -29.52 -0.37
C ASP A 144 27.58 -29.58 -1.82
N PHE A 145 28.16 -30.57 -2.54
CA PHE A 145 27.82 -30.90 -3.91
C PHE A 145 27.04 -32.21 -3.96
N GLY A 146 26.10 -32.28 -4.88
CA GLY A 146 25.35 -33.49 -5.18
C GLY A 146 25.40 -33.86 -6.64
N PRO A 147 25.04 -35.09 -7.02
CA PRO A 147 24.98 -35.49 -8.41
C PRO A 147 23.85 -34.72 -9.12
N ASN A 148 24.06 -34.43 -10.40
CA ASN A 148 23.02 -33.95 -11.28
C ASN A 148 21.94 -35.04 -11.53
N TYR A 149 20.99 -34.79 -12.44
CA TYR A 149 19.86 -35.69 -12.73
C TYR A 149 20.26 -37.06 -13.27
N ASP A 150 21.42 -37.24 -13.93
CA ASP A 150 21.91 -38.51 -14.49
C ASP A 150 23.18 -39.03 -13.82
N GLY A 151 23.71 -38.34 -12.81
CA GLY A 151 24.91 -38.68 -12.07
C GLY A 151 26.22 -38.42 -12.83
N SER A 152 26.19 -37.81 -14.01
CA SER A 152 27.37 -37.52 -14.81
C SER A 152 28.19 -36.31 -14.33
N GLU A 153 27.55 -35.37 -13.71
CA GLU A 153 28.15 -34.12 -13.22
C GLU A 153 27.80 -33.88 -11.76
N GLN A 154 28.52 -32.98 -11.11
CA GLN A 154 28.24 -32.51 -9.75
C GLN A 154 27.71 -31.09 -9.80
N GLU A 155 26.69 -30.80 -8.99
CA GLU A 155 26.17 -29.45 -8.83
C GLU A 155 26.13 -29.04 -7.35
N PRO A 156 26.31 -27.76 -7.00
CA PRO A 156 26.20 -27.31 -5.61
C PRO A 156 24.75 -27.38 -5.16
N LEU A 157 24.51 -27.97 -3.99
CA LEU A 157 23.18 -28.03 -3.37
C LEU A 157 22.69 -26.64 -2.92
N ILE A 158 23.66 -25.76 -2.59
CA ILE A 158 23.46 -24.38 -2.20
C ILE A 158 24.70 -23.57 -2.60
N LEU A 159 24.54 -22.25 -2.78
CA LEU A 159 25.70 -21.38 -3.01
C LEU A 159 26.25 -20.79 -1.71
N PRO A 160 27.56 -20.44 -1.65
CA PRO A 160 28.17 -19.82 -0.47
C PRO A 160 27.55 -18.48 -0.07
N ALA A 161 27.01 -17.73 -1.00
CA ALA A 161 26.20 -16.51 -0.85
C ALA A 161 26.73 -15.50 0.19
N LYS A 162 27.63 -14.61 -0.22
CA LYS A 162 28.08 -13.51 0.65
C LYS A 162 27.04 -12.41 0.84
N ILE A 163 26.00 -12.36 0.00
CA ILE A 163 24.93 -11.37 0.02
C ILE A 163 23.61 -12.00 0.49
N PRO A 164 22.76 -11.29 1.22
CA PRO A 164 21.45 -11.77 1.68
C PRO A 164 20.42 -11.75 0.52
N ASN A 165 20.66 -12.56 -0.52
CA ASN A 165 19.93 -12.49 -1.79
C ASN A 165 18.43 -12.70 -1.65
N LEU A 166 17.96 -13.53 -0.71
CA LEU A 166 16.53 -13.75 -0.51
C LEU A 166 15.78 -12.46 -0.17
N LEU A 167 16.36 -11.62 0.68
CA LEU A 167 15.75 -10.34 1.08
C LEU A 167 15.98 -9.24 0.04
N ILE A 168 17.19 -9.14 -0.54
CA ILE A 168 17.48 -8.03 -1.46
C ILE A 168 16.77 -8.15 -2.81
N ASN A 169 16.53 -9.35 -3.31
CA ASN A 169 15.84 -9.60 -4.57
C ASN A 169 14.42 -10.17 -4.39
N GLY A 170 14.11 -10.66 -3.20
CA GLY A 170 12.85 -11.35 -2.96
C GLY A 170 12.71 -12.65 -3.73
N SER A 171 11.54 -13.26 -3.66
CA SER A 171 11.18 -14.43 -4.45
C SER A 171 9.67 -14.57 -4.54
N SER A 172 9.16 -14.99 -5.68
CA SER A 172 7.75 -15.26 -5.92
C SER A 172 7.61 -16.65 -6.55
N GLY A 173 6.69 -17.48 -6.05
CA GLY A 173 6.48 -18.84 -6.57
C GLY A 173 5.21 -19.47 -6.04
N ILE A 174 4.62 -20.33 -6.87
CA ILE A 174 3.42 -21.10 -6.52
C ILE A 174 3.80 -22.59 -6.52
N ALA A 175 3.61 -23.24 -5.38
CA ALA A 175 3.83 -24.65 -5.18
C ALA A 175 2.50 -25.38 -4.93
N VAL A 176 2.54 -26.67 -4.68
CA VAL A 176 1.35 -27.44 -4.34
C VAL A 176 0.93 -27.10 -2.90
N GLY A 177 -0.25 -26.54 -2.73
CA GLY A 177 -0.82 -26.21 -1.41
C GLY A 177 -0.19 -25.01 -0.71
N MET A 178 0.82 -24.35 -1.30
CA MET A 178 1.45 -23.16 -0.74
C MET A 178 2.06 -22.26 -1.81
N ALA A 179 2.28 -21.01 -1.45
CA ALA A 179 2.95 -20.04 -2.31
C ALA A 179 3.99 -19.26 -1.49
N THR A 180 4.96 -18.68 -2.15
CA THR A 180 5.88 -17.71 -1.58
C THR A 180 5.77 -16.40 -2.34
N ASN A 181 5.87 -15.28 -1.62
CA ASN A 181 5.93 -13.96 -2.21
C ASN A 181 6.69 -13.02 -1.26
N ILE A 182 8.00 -13.01 -1.40
CA ILE A 182 8.92 -12.25 -0.56
C ILE A 182 9.30 -10.99 -1.33
N PRO A 183 9.05 -9.79 -0.76
CA PRO A 183 9.37 -8.53 -1.43
C PRO A 183 10.88 -8.27 -1.44
N PRO A 184 11.40 -7.55 -2.44
CA PRO A 184 12.78 -7.09 -2.47
C PRO A 184 13.03 -5.94 -1.49
N HIS A 185 14.30 -5.78 -1.05
CA HIS A 185 14.72 -4.76 -0.09
C HIS A 185 16.03 -4.10 -0.51
N ASN A 186 16.34 -2.97 0.08
CA ASN A 186 17.60 -2.28 -0.13
C ASN A 186 18.77 -3.04 0.51
N LEU A 187 19.85 -3.24 -0.24
CA LEU A 187 21.03 -3.99 0.23
C LEU A 187 21.67 -3.35 1.47
N GLY A 188 21.84 -2.03 1.46
CA GLY A 188 22.43 -1.31 2.57
C GLY A 188 21.65 -1.48 3.87
N GLU A 189 20.32 -1.36 3.79
CA GLU A 189 19.40 -1.54 4.92
C GLU A 189 19.43 -2.98 5.47
N VAL A 190 19.43 -3.98 4.59
CA VAL A 190 19.48 -5.39 5.00
C VAL A 190 20.82 -5.72 5.65
N ILE A 191 21.93 -5.19 5.12
CA ILE A 191 23.24 -5.37 5.75
C ILE A 191 23.31 -4.69 7.12
N ASP A 192 22.76 -3.48 7.27
CA ASP A 192 22.71 -2.80 8.58
C ASP A 192 21.93 -3.62 9.60
N ALA A 193 20.82 -4.23 9.21
CA ALA A 193 20.06 -5.15 10.06
C ALA A 193 20.86 -6.42 10.41
N CYS A 194 21.63 -6.99 9.45
CA CYS A 194 22.54 -8.09 9.72
C CYS A 194 23.63 -7.72 10.74
N LEU A 195 24.22 -6.54 10.58
CA LEU A 195 25.25 -6.03 11.49
C LEU A 195 24.69 -5.77 12.91
N LEU A 196 23.46 -5.27 12.98
CA LEU A 196 22.75 -5.10 14.27
C LEU A 196 22.53 -6.45 14.95
N LEU A 197 22.01 -7.44 14.22
CA LEU A 197 21.74 -8.80 14.73
C LEU A 197 23.03 -9.54 15.13
N LEU A 198 24.17 -9.30 14.46
CA LEU A 198 25.48 -9.85 14.85
C LEU A 198 25.99 -9.24 16.14
N ARG A 199 25.68 -7.98 16.41
CA ARG A 199 26.07 -7.26 17.64
C ARG A 199 25.18 -7.63 18.82
N ASP A 200 23.86 -7.73 18.57
CA ASP A 200 22.86 -8.09 19.58
C ASP A 200 21.92 -9.17 19.02
N PRO A 201 22.15 -10.45 19.39
CA PRO A 201 21.28 -11.55 18.95
C PRO A 201 19.85 -11.48 19.49
N ASP A 202 19.60 -10.74 20.57
CA ASP A 202 18.29 -10.62 21.19
C ASP A 202 17.46 -9.46 20.65
N VAL A 203 18.01 -8.66 19.71
CA VAL A 203 17.32 -7.54 19.05
C VAL A 203 15.92 -7.95 18.59
N ASP A 204 14.93 -7.09 18.81
CA ASP A 204 13.56 -7.32 18.40
C ASP A 204 13.30 -6.90 16.93
N ILE A 205 12.12 -7.29 16.40
CA ILE A 205 11.75 -6.98 15.03
C ILE A 205 11.51 -5.47 14.85
N ALA A 206 11.09 -4.75 15.88
CA ALA A 206 10.85 -3.32 15.78
C ALA A 206 12.16 -2.54 15.61
N GLU A 207 13.22 -2.97 16.29
CA GLU A 207 14.56 -2.41 16.12
C GLU A 207 15.15 -2.77 14.74
N LEU A 208 14.92 -3.99 14.24
CA LEU A 208 15.30 -4.36 12.88
C LEU A 208 14.56 -3.53 11.83
N MET A 209 13.31 -3.14 12.08
CA MET A 209 12.55 -2.25 11.22
C MET A 209 13.08 -0.81 11.20
N ALA A 210 13.84 -0.39 12.19
CA ALA A 210 14.56 0.89 12.12
C ALA A 210 15.65 0.88 11.03
N CYS A 211 16.24 -0.30 10.76
CA CYS A 211 17.19 -0.50 9.67
C CYS A 211 16.47 -0.78 8.34
N ILE A 212 15.43 -1.61 8.35
CA ILE A 212 14.65 -2.02 7.16
C ILE A 212 13.20 -1.51 7.32
N PRO A 213 12.92 -0.24 7.03
CA PRO A 213 11.59 0.34 7.28
C PRO A 213 10.49 -0.27 6.40
N ALA A 214 10.84 -0.70 5.18
CA ALA A 214 9.91 -1.24 4.19
C ALA A 214 10.65 -2.01 3.09
N PRO A 215 9.94 -2.77 2.23
CA PRO A 215 10.45 -3.23 0.95
C PRO A 215 11.00 -2.10 0.10
N ASP A 216 11.88 -2.41 -0.85
CA ASP A 216 12.44 -1.47 -1.82
C ASP A 216 12.32 -2.06 -3.23
N PHE A 217 11.31 -1.62 -3.97
CA PHE A 217 10.97 -2.20 -5.26
C PHE A 217 11.86 -1.69 -6.39
N PRO A 218 12.21 -2.52 -7.39
CA PRO A 218 13.05 -2.12 -8.52
C PRO A 218 12.42 -1.01 -9.38
N THR A 219 11.09 -0.95 -9.46
CA THR A 219 10.32 0.07 -10.19
C THR A 219 10.02 1.32 -9.37
N ALA A 220 10.63 1.46 -8.20
CA ALA A 220 10.42 2.56 -7.26
C ALA A 220 8.96 2.67 -6.77
N GLY A 221 8.26 3.76 -7.05
CA GLY A 221 6.90 4.00 -6.58
C GLY A 221 6.81 4.39 -5.10
N ILE A 222 5.58 4.52 -4.61
CA ILE A 222 5.28 4.95 -3.24
C ILE A 222 4.67 3.79 -2.48
N ILE A 223 5.24 3.46 -1.32
CA ILE A 223 4.67 2.52 -0.36
C ILE A 223 3.76 3.32 0.58
N TYR A 224 2.48 2.96 0.64
CA TYR A 224 1.45 3.71 1.33
C TYR A 224 0.96 2.98 2.58
N GLY A 225 1.40 3.46 3.75
CA GLY A 225 1.13 2.86 5.06
C GLY A 225 2.11 1.74 5.46
N ILE A 226 2.40 1.64 6.75
CA ILE A 226 3.38 0.70 7.31
C ILE A 226 2.78 -0.47 8.08
N SER A 227 1.47 -0.44 8.40
CA SER A 227 0.84 -1.47 9.24
C SER A 227 0.98 -2.87 8.66
N GLY A 228 0.66 -3.04 7.38
CA GLY A 228 0.77 -4.34 6.72
C GLY A 228 2.20 -4.81 6.50
N ILE A 229 3.19 -3.91 6.49
CA ILE A 229 4.62 -4.26 6.48
C ILE A 229 5.02 -4.81 7.85
N LYS A 230 4.58 -4.15 8.92
CA LYS A 230 4.83 -4.60 10.29
C LYS A 230 4.27 -6.00 10.52
N ASP A 231 3.03 -6.25 10.10
CA ASP A 231 2.43 -7.58 10.14
C ASP A 231 3.27 -8.59 9.36
N GLY A 232 3.68 -8.23 8.13
CA GLY A 232 4.52 -9.07 7.28
C GLY A 232 5.85 -9.45 7.93
N TYR A 233 6.55 -8.50 8.51
CA TYR A 233 7.85 -8.72 9.15
C TYR A 233 7.75 -9.49 10.47
N GLN A 234 6.66 -9.31 11.22
CA GLN A 234 6.42 -10.02 12.48
C GLN A 234 5.91 -11.45 12.28
N THR A 235 5.00 -11.65 11.34
CA THR A 235 4.28 -12.93 11.18
C THR A 235 4.64 -13.71 9.92
N GLY A 236 5.38 -13.09 8.99
CA GLY A 236 5.66 -13.63 7.66
C GLY A 236 4.51 -13.41 6.66
N ARG A 237 3.39 -12.79 7.07
CA ARG A 237 2.24 -12.48 6.20
C ARG A 237 1.78 -11.05 6.40
N GLY A 238 1.60 -10.33 5.29
CA GLY A 238 1.17 -8.93 5.33
C GLY A 238 0.75 -8.41 3.96
N ARG A 239 0.40 -7.13 3.90
CA ARG A 239 0.00 -6.46 2.66
C ARG A 239 0.70 -5.11 2.55
N VAL A 240 1.37 -4.89 1.45
CA VAL A 240 2.01 -3.60 1.12
C VAL A 240 1.19 -2.93 0.05
N ILE A 241 0.67 -1.75 0.32
CA ILE A 241 -0.02 -0.94 -0.68
C ILE A 241 1.04 -0.13 -1.42
N MET A 242 1.07 -0.30 -2.74
CA MET A 242 1.97 0.42 -3.63
C MET A 242 1.17 1.38 -4.48
N ARG A 243 1.67 2.60 -4.68
CA ARG A 243 1.09 3.61 -5.56
C ARG A 243 2.10 4.05 -6.60
N ALA A 244 1.59 4.40 -7.77
CA ALA A 244 2.35 5.11 -8.79
C ALA A 244 2.83 6.46 -8.25
N ARG A 245 4.05 6.87 -8.60
CA ARG A 245 4.52 8.25 -8.36
C ARG A 245 3.99 9.15 -9.46
N THR A 246 3.34 10.22 -9.05
CA THR A 246 2.72 11.17 -9.97
C THR A 246 3.01 12.60 -9.56
N HIS A 247 3.02 13.51 -10.53
CA HIS A 247 3.00 14.95 -10.30
C HIS A 247 2.02 15.63 -11.27
N PHE A 248 1.70 16.88 -10.99
CA PHE A 248 0.79 17.67 -11.83
C PHE A 248 1.55 18.70 -12.63
N GLU A 249 1.17 18.86 -13.89
CA GLU A 249 1.68 19.91 -14.77
C GLU A 249 0.51 20.78 -15.27
N GLU A 250 0.76 22.10 -15.37
CA GLU A 250 -0.19 23.05 -15.96
C GLU A 250 0.06 23.17 -17.47
N LEU A 251 -0.98 22.97 -18.27
CA LEU A 251 -0.88 23.00 -19.74
C LEU A 251 -1.13 24.41 -20.33
N ASP A 252 -2.12 25.16 -19.85
CA ASP A 252 -2.52 26.44 -20.42
C ASP A 252 -2.76 27.47 -19.31
N LYS A 253 -1.75 28.24 -18.91
CA LYS A 253 -1.85 29.38 -17.97
C LYS A 253 -2.92 29.19 -16.87
N GLY A 254 -2.90 28.02 -16.21
CA GLY A 254 -3.73 27.72 -15.04
C GLY A 254 -5.15 27.22 -15.32
N ASN A 255 -5.51 26.84 -16.57
CA ASN A 255 -6.90 26.45 -16.89
C ASN A 255 -7.07 24.97 -17.30
N ARG A 256 -5.95 24.24 -17.51
CA ARG A 256 -5.92 22.79 -17.77
C ARG A 256 -4.72 22.19 -17.07
N HIS A 257 -4.94 21.02 -16.49
CA HIS A 257 -3.91 20.26 -15.79
C HIS A 257 -3.69 18.91 -16.48
N SER A 258 -2.49 18.37 -16.31
CA SER A 258 -2.19 16.98 -16.63
C SER A 258 -1.62 16.27 -15.41
N ILE A 259 -1.95 14.99 -15.30
CA ILE A 259 -1.34 14.07 -14.32
C ILE A 259 -0.24 13.34 -15.06
N ILE A 260 0.98 13.47 -14.57
CA ILE A 260 2.16 12.78 -15.10
C ILE A 260 2.47 11.60 -14.20
N ILE A 261 2.64 10.42 -14.78
CA ILE A 261 3.08 9.22 -14.06
C ILE A 261 4.55 9.00 -14.37
N ASP A 262 5.39 9.06 -13.33
CA ASP A 262 6.85 8.90 -13.42
C ASP A 262 7.28 7.46 -13.06
N GLU A 263 6.56 6.80 -12.14
CA GLU A 263 6.88 5.47 -11.64
C GLU A 263 5.59 4.66 -11.44
N LEU A 264 5.68 3.36 -11.66
CA LEU A 264 4.56 2.42 -11.50
C LEU A 264 4.80 1.46 -10.33
N PRO A 265 3.73 0.93 -9.72
CA PRO A 265 3.84 -0.15 -8.76
C PRO A 265 4.56 -1.36 -9.35
N TYR A 266 5.27 -2.09 -8.50
CA TYR A 266 6.02 -3.30 -8.89
C TYR A 266 5.10 -4.34 -9.53
N GLN A 267 5.57 -4.97 -10.61
CA GLN A 267 4.87 -5.99 -11.42
C GLN A 267 3.64 -5.48 -12.20
N VAL A 268 3.42 -4.18 -12.29
CA VAL A 268 2.37 -3.61 -13.12
C VAL A 268 2.88 -3.42 -14.56
N ASN A 269 2.10 -3.90 -15.52
CA ASN A 269 2.35 -3.71 -16.94
C ASN A 269 1.81 -2.35 -17.39
N LYS A 270 2.68 -1.49 -17.93
CA LYS A 270 2.34 -0.12 -18.33
C LYS A 270 1.30 -0.10 -19.47
N ALA A 271 1.49 -0.89 -20.52
CA ALA A 271 0.58 -0.91 -21.65
C ALA A 271 -0.84 -1.37 -21.25
N ASN A 272 -0.95 -2.42 -20.43
CA ASN A 272 -2.24 -2.90 -19.92
C ASN A 272 -2.92 -1.85 -19.03
N LEU A 273 -2.15 -1.12 -18.23
CA LEU A 273 -2.66 -0.05 -17.39
C LEU A 273 -3.27 1.08 -18.28
N LEU A 274 -2.57 1.49 -19.33
CA LEU A 274 -3.07 2.52 -20.26
C LEU A 274 -4.34 2.08 -20.98
N VAL A 275 -4.39 0.84 -21.45
CA VAL A 275 -5.60 0.26 -22.04
C VAL A 275 -6.76 0.31 -21.04
N ARG A 276 -6.51 -0.09 -19.79
CA ARG A 276 -7.52 -0.09 -18.73
C ARG A 276 -8.05 1.30 -18.41
N ILE A 277 -7.19 2.31 -18.35
CA ILE A 277 -7.58 3.72 -18.16
C ILE A 277 -8.48 4.14 -19.35
N GLY A 278 -8.08 3.85 -20.58
CA GLY A 278 -8.87 4.15 -21.78
C GLY A 278 -10.25 3.51 -21.79
N GLU A 279 -10.37 2.25 -21.31
CA GLU A 279 -11.67 1.58 -21.14
C GLU A 279 -12.55 2.29 -20.11
N LEU A 280 -12.02 2.64 -18.94
CA LEU A 280 -12.77 3.33 -17.89
C LEU A 280 -13.28 4.70 -18.32
N VAL A 281 -12.49 5.41 -19.13
CA VAL A 281 -12.90 6.70 -19.73
C VAL A 281 -14.03 6.49 -20.74
N ARG A 282 -13.90 5.51 -21.63
CA ARG A 282 -14.93 5.16 -22.65
C ARG A 282 -16.24 4.73 -21.98
N ASP A 283 -16.16 3.93 -20.92
CA ASP A 283 -17.30 3.41 -20.16
C ASP A 283 -17.88 4.44 -19.19
N LYS A 284 -17.35 5.68 -19.17
CA LYS A 284 -17.74 6.79 -18.29
C LYS A 284 -17.68 6.45 -16.79
N ARG A 285 -16.78 5.56 -16.40
CA ARG A 285 -16.52 5.27 -14.99
C ARG A 285 -15.53 6.26 -14.38
N ILE A 286 -14.62 6.80 -15.19
CA ILE A 286 -13.78 7.93 -14.84
C ILE A 286 -14.08 9.03 -15.84
N GLU A 287 -14.57 10.15 -15.34
CA GLU A 287 -14.79 11.36 -16.12
C GLU A 287 -13.63 12.34 -15.89
N GLY A 288 -13.53 13.37 -16.71
CA GLY A 288 -12.52 14.42 -16.52
C GLY A 288 -11.24 14.22 -17.32
N ILE A 289 -10.99 13.07 -17.93
CA ILE A 289 -9.83 12.83 -18.80
C ILE A 289 -10.15 13.24 -20.24
N SER A 290 -9.26 14.04 -20.87
CA SER A 290 -9.38 14.47 -22.27
C SER A 290 -8.48 13.68 -23.22
N ASP A 291 -7.25 13.34 -22.79
CA ASP A 291 -6.29 12.59 -23.59
C ASP A 291 -5.35 11.76 -22.71
N LEU A 292 -4.82 10.68 -23.28
CA LEU A 292 -3.90 9.76 -22.63
C LEU A 292 -2.77 9.41 -23.60
N ARG A 293 -1.53 9.73 -23.22
CA ARG A 293 -0.35 9.50 -24.06
C ARG A 293 0.78 8.86 -23.26
N ASP A 294 1.54 8.02 -23.92
CA ASP A 294 2.82 7.50 -23.44
C ASP A 294 3.96 8.30 -24.11
N GLU A 295 4.66 9.06 -23.32
CA GLU A 295 5.83 9.86 -23.72
C GLU A 295 7.14 9.29 -23.14
N SER A 296 7.12 8.05 -22.66
CA SER A 296 8.30 7.39 -22.09
C SER A 296 9.41 7.24 -23.13
N ASP A 297 10.62 7.55 -22.70
CA ASP A 297 11.83 7.45 -23.53
C ASP A 297 13.02 6.86 -22.75
N LYS A 298 14.24 7.02 -23.29
CA LYS A 298 15.48 6.54 -22.66
C LYS A 298 15.81 7.25 -21.35
N SER A 299 15.25 8.43 -21.10
CA SER A 299 15.49 9.22 -19.89
C SER A 299 14.59 8.78 -18.73
N GLY A 300 13.49 8.08 -19.02
CA GLY A 300 12.58 7.57 -18.00
C GLY A 300 11.17 7.32 -18.50
N MET A 301 10.34 6.86 -17.58
CA MET A 301 8.92 6.70 -17.79
C MET A 301 8.20 8.04 -17.68
N ARG A 302 7.32 8.33 -18.62
CA ARG A 302 6.47 9.51 -18.62
C ARG A 302 5.14 9.17 -19.29
N VAL A 303 4.10 8.95 -18.51
CA VAL A 303 2.74 8.81 -19.02
C VAL A 303 1.98 10.08 -18.70
N VAL A 304 1.37 10.68 -19.70
CA VAL A 304 0.64 11.95 -19.61
C VAL A 304 -0.86 11.70 -19.70
N ILE A 305 -1.59 12.09 -18.66
CA ILE A 305 -3.05 12.05 -18.59
C ILE A 305 -3.53 13.50 -18.58
N GLU A 306 -4.02 14.01 -19.72
CA GLU A 306 -4.57 15.36 -19.81
C GLU A 306 -5.99 15.40 -19.28
N LEU A 307 -6.27 16.40 -18.44
CA LEU A 307 -7.60 16.62 -17.88
C LEU A 307 -8.42 17.60 -18.70
N LYS A 308 -9.74 17.50 -18.62
CA LYS A 308 -10.65 18.48 -19.16
C LYS A 308 -10.55 19.79 -18.35
N ARG A 309 -10.99 20.88 -18.97
CA ARG A 309 -10.99 22.19 -18.35
C ARG A 309 -11.90 22.19 -17.10
N GLY A 310 -11.39 22.70 -15.98
CA GLY A 310 -12.14 22.84 -14.72
C GLY A 310 -12.16 21.59 -13.85
N GLU A 311 -11.50 20.49 -14.26
CA GLU A 311 -11.40 19.29 -13.42
C GLU A 311 -10.35 19.48 -12.32
N VAL A 312 -10.61 18.87 -11.18
CA VAL A 312 -9.71 18.86 -10.01
C VAL A 312 -8.77 17.66 -10.14
N PRO A 313 -7.45 17.86 -10.32
CA PRO A 313 -6.50 16.77 -10.59
C PRO A 313 -6.48 15.71 -9.52
N GLU A 314 -6.56 16.10 -8.24
CA GLU A 314 -6.51 15.19 -7.09
C GLU A 314 -7.72 14.23 -7.09
N VAL A 315 -8.90 14.70 -7.46
CA VAL A 315 -10.10 13.86 -7.51
C VAL A 315 -9.98 12.81 -8.61
N VAL A 316 -9.51 13.21 -9.79
CA VAL A 316 -9.29 12.27 -10.90
C VAL A 316 -8.21 11.27 -10.55
N LEU A 317 -7.10 11.71 -9.93
CA LEU A 317 -6.02 10.84 -9.46
C LEU A 317 -6.52 9.82 -8.43
N ASN A 318 -7.34 10.23 -7.48
CA ASN A 318 -7.92 9.34 -6.47
C ASN A 318 -8.82 8.28 -7.10
N ASN A 319 -9.62 8.66 -8.11
CA ASN A 319 -10.42 7.70 -8.88
C ASN A 319 -9.54 6.72 -9.67
N LEU A 320 -8.43 7.18 -10.25
CA LEU A 320 -7.46 6.32 -10.92
C LEU A 320 -6.83 5.32 -9.95
N TYR A 321 -6.44 5.74 -8.74
CA TYR A 321 -5.93 4.83 -7.70
C TYR A 321 -6.96 3.77 -7.28
N LYS A 322 -8.25 4.14 -7.22
CA LYS A 322 -9.31 3.20 -6.82
C LYS A 322 -9.66 2.18 -7.91
N GLU A 323 -9.68 2.60 -9.18
CA GLU A 323 -10.23 1.82 -10.28
C GLU A 323 -9.17 1.13 -11.15
N THR A 324 -7.88 1.42 -10.92
CA THR A 324 -6.76 0.92 -11.73
C THR A 324 -5.60 0.42 -10.90
N GLN A 325 -4.64 -0.24 -11.56
CA GLN A 325 -3.37 -0.68 -10.95
C GLN A 325 -2.36 0.46 -10.71
N MET A 326 -2.75 1.73 -10.84
CA MET A 326 -1.95 2.83 -10.29
C MET A 326 -1.81 2.73 -8.76
N GLN A 327 -2.73 2.05 -8.10
CA GLN A 327 -2.57 1.52 -6.75
C GLN A 327 -2.77 0.01 -6.79
N ASP A 328 -1.79 -0.73 -6.29
CA ASP A 328 -1.85 -2.19 -6.21
C ASP A 328 -1.37 -2.68 -4.85
N THR A 329 -1.68 -3.92 -4.52
CA THR A 329 -1.33 -4.51 -3.23
C THR A 329 -0.38 -5.69 -3.42
N PHE A 330 0.82 -5.59 -2.87
CA PHE A 330 1.76 -6.69 -2.77
C PHE A 330 1.45 -7.51 -1.52
N GLY A 331 1.01 -8.76 -1.70
CA GLY A 331 0.77 -9.68 -0.59
C GLY A 331 2.06 -10.34 -0.12
N ILE A 332 2.56 -9.97 1.06
CA ILE A 332 3.73 -10.62 1.66
C ILE A 332 3.37 -12.03 2.12
N ASN A 333 4.18 -13.02 1.73
CA ASN A 333 4.12 -14.39 2.21
C ASN A 333 5.55 -14.97 2.23
N MET A 334 6.19 -14.89 3.39
CA MET A 334 7.61 -15.21 3.57
C MET A 334 7.83 -16.70 3.79
N VAL A 335 7.53 -17.52 2.79
CA VAL A 335 7.75 -18.96 2.81
C VAL A 335 9.05 -19.29 2.08
N ALA A 336 9.97 -19.99 2.75
CA ALA A 336 11.23 -20.45 2.18
C ALA A 336 11.58 -21.86 2.69
N LEU A 337 12.53 -22.51 2.02
CA LEU A 337 13.04 -23.81 2.46
C LEU A 337 14.08 -23.62 3.55
N VAL A 338 13.87 -24.28 4.68
CA VAL A 338 14.82 -24.43 5.78
C VAL A 338 15.10 -25.91 5.92
N ASP A 339 16.33 -26.32 5.67
CA ASP A 339 16.75 -27.73 5.68
C ASP A 339 15.86 -28.64 4.83
N GLY A 340 15.48 -28.15 3.64
CA GLY A 340 14.61 -28.87 2.69
C GLY A 340 13.12 -28.87 3.07
N GLN A 341 12.70 -28.18 4.13
CA GLN A 341 11.31 -28.10 4.55
C GLN A 341 10.75 -26.68 4.34
N PRO A 342 9.54 -26.52 3.79
CA PRO A 342 8.92 -25.22 3.66
C PRO A 342 8.51 -24.69 5.03
N ARG A 343 8.92 -23.46 5.35
CA ARG A 343 8.56 -22.76 6.59
C ARG A 343 8.14 -21.33 6.31
N LEU A 344 7.14 -20.87 7.04
CA LEU A 344 6.79 -19.46 7.11
C LEU A 344 7.74 -18.79 8.11
N LEU A 345 8.46 -17.78 7.67
CA LEU A 345 9.52 -17.12 8.43
C LEU A 345 9.15 -15.65 8.67
N ASN A 346 9.60 -15.10 9.78
CA ASN A 346 9.60 -13.66 10.01
C ASN A 346 10.94 -13.03 9.59
N LEU A 347 11.03 -11.70 9.63
CA LEU A 347 12.22 -10.97 9.17
C LEU A 347 13.48 -11.40 9.95
N LYS A 348 13.40 -11.48 11.28
CA LYS A 348 14.54 -11.89 12.13
C LYS A 348 15.02 -13.29 11.80
N GLN A 349 14.12 -14.24 11.63
CA GLN A 349 14.47 -15.62 11.26
C GLN A 349 15.18 -15.72 9.92
N MET A 350 14.76 -14.93 8.92
CA MET A 350 15.42 -14.89 7.61
C MET A 350 16.87 -14.40 7.72
N LEU A 351 17.08 -13.32 8.46
CA LEU A 351 18.41 -12.78 8.71
C LEU A 351 19.28 -13.77 9.49
N ASP A 352 18.73 -14.44 10.52
CA ASP A 352 19.44 -15.41 11.33
C ASP A 352 19.89 -16.63 10.50
N HIS A 353 19.02 -17.18 9.65
CA HIS A 353 19.40 -18.28 8.76
C HIS A 353 20.50 -17.89 7.77
N PHE A 354 20.45 -16.69 7.22
CA PHE A 354 21.52 -16.18 6.36
C PHE A 354 22.85 -16.07 7.15
N LEU A 355 22.82 -15.48 8.35
CA LEU A 355 24.03 -15.32 9.17
C LEU A 355 24.61 -16.66 9.65
N ARG A 356 23.77 -17.64 9.98
CA ARG A 356 24.23 -19.02 10.28
C ARG A 356 24.93 -19.63 9.08
N HIS A 357 24.35 -19.50 7.90
CA HIS A 357 24.98 -19.97 6.66
C HIS A 357 26.33 -19.27 6.44
N ARG A 358 26.42 -17.97 6.64
CA ARG A 358 27.71 -17.26 6.56
C ARG A 358 28.74 -17.79 7.54
N ARG A 359 28.35 -18.04 8.79
CA ARG A 359 29.26 -18.66 9.80
C ARG A 359 29.79 -20.03 9.32
N GLU A 360 28.92 -20.87 8.80
CA GLU A 360 29.29 -22.18 8.27
C GLU A 360 30.26 -22.05 7.07
N VAL A 361 29.95 -21.18 6.11
CA VAL A 361 30.79 -20.95 4.93
C VAL A 361 32.18 -20.44 5.33
N VAL A 362 32.27 -19.46 6.24
CA VAL A 362 33.56 -18.93 6.74
C VAL A 362 34.34 -20.02 7.46
N THR A 363 33.69 -20.82 8.30
CA THR A 363 34.34 -21.93 9.01
C THR A 363 34.90 -22.99 8.03
N ARG A 364 34.08 -23.42 7.05
CA ARG A 364 34.48 -24.42 6.03
C ARG A 364 35.62 -23.88 5.15
N ARG A 365 35.54 -22.62 4.74
CA ARG A 365 36.61 -21.94 4.00
C ARG A 365 37.91 -21.92 4.81
N THR A 366 37.84 -21.55 6.06
CA THR A 366 39.00 -21.49 6.95
C THR A 366 39.63 -22.88 7.14
N LEU A 367 38.82 -23.92 7.30
CA LEU A 367 39.30 -25.31 7.37
C LEU A 367 39.96 -25.76 6.05
N PHE A 368 39.39 -25.39 4.90
CA PHE A 368 40.01 -25.69 3.61
C PHE A 368 41.33 -24.97 3.45
N GLU A 369 41.39 -23.68 3.76
CA GLU A 369 42.62 -22.89 3.67
C GLU A 369 43.69 -23.39 4.67
N LEU A 370 43.29 -23.80 5.85
CA LEU A 370 44.16 -24.40 6.86
C LEU A 370 44.77 -25.71 6.31
N ARG A 371 43.96 -26.60 5.73
CA ARG A 371 44.47 -27.86 5.11
C ARG A 371 45.47 -27.54 4.02
N LYS A 372 45.16 -26.62 3.12
CA LYS A 372 46.05 -26.19 2.03
C LYS A 372 47.32 -25.53 2.57
N ALA A 373 47.21 -24.70 3.59
CA ALA A 373 48.38 -24.09 4.24
C ALA A 373 49.29 -25.15 4.92
N ARG A 374 48.67 -26.13 5.60
CA ARG A 374 49.43 -27.27 6.20
C ARG A 374 50.12 -28.13 5.15
N GLU A 375 49.42 -28.47 4.04
CA GLU A 375 50.01 -29.21 2.90
C GLU A 375 51.22 -28.43 2.34
N ARG A 376 51.05 -27.10 2.10
CA ARG A 376 52.13 -26.27 1.56
C ARG A 376 53.27 -26.09 2.53
N GLY A 377 52.98 -25.84 3.81
CA GLY A 377 53.97 -25.71 4.91
C GLY A 377 54.81 -26.99 5.06
N HIS A 378 54.15 -28.15 4.98
CA HIS A 378 54.82 -29.44 5.04
C HIS A 378 55.82 -29.64 3.90
N LEU A 379 55.44 -29.24 2.66
CA LEU A 379 56.36 -29.31 1.51
C LEU A 379 57.54 -28.35 1.68
N LEU A 380 57.30 -27.12 2.14
CA LEU A 380 58.36 -26.12 2.38
C LEU A 380 59.31 -26.54 3.49
N GLU A 381 58.76 -27.17 4.55
CA GLU A 381 59.54 -27.73 5.63
C GLU A 381 60.55 -28.80 5.12
N GLY A 382 60.08 -29.72 4.25
CA GLY A 382 60.94 -30.70 3.63
C GLY A 382 61.99 -30.07 2.72
N LEU A 383 61.65 -29.03 1.96
CA LEU A 383 62.60 -28.28 1.16
C LEU A 383 63.63 -27.53 2.02
N ALA A 384 63.25 -26.96 3.16
CA ALA A 384 64.18 -26.32 4.08
C ALA A 384 65.18 -27.33 4.70
N VAL A 385 64.70 -28.53 5.02
CA VAL A 385 65.55 -29.62 5.44
C VAL A 385 66.52 -29.99 4.34
N ALA A 386 66.06 -30.07 3.07
CA ALA A 386 66.91 -30.38 1.94
C ALA A 386 67.98 -29.31 1.70
N LEU A 387 67.63 -28.05 1.85
CA LEU A 387 68.58 -26.92 1.71
C LEU A 387 69.64 -26.91 2.83
N SER A 388 69.32 -27.37 4.00
CA SER A 388 70.30 -27.54 5.11
C SER A 388 71.25 -28.72 4.89
N ASN A 389 70.87 -29.63 4.00
CA ASN A 389 71.68 -30.90 3.77
C ASN A 389 71.92 -31.10 2.27
N VAL A 390 72.17 -30.03 1.50
CA VAL A 390 72.31 -30.07 0.05
C VAL A 390 73.29 -31.08 -0.47
N ASP A 391 74.52 -31.07 0.08
CA ASP A 391 75.60 -31.96 -0.37
C ASP A 391 75.27 -33.41 -0.18
N GLU A 392 74.74 -33.77 1.00
CA GLU A 392 74.39 -35.15 1.30
C GLU A 392 73.22 -35.67 0.45
N ILE A 393 72.23 -34.82 0.19
CA ILE A 393 71.07 -35.15 -0.63
C ILE A 393 71.48 -35.32 -2.11
N ILE A 394 72.30 -34.44 -2.63
CA ILE A 394 72.84 -34.57 -3.95
C ILE A 394 73.71 -35.88 -4.12
N ALA A 395 74.54 -36.18 -3.13
CA ALA A 395 75.33 -37.40 -3.15
C ALA A 395 74.41 -38.64 -3.14
N LEU A 396 73.36 -38.68 -2.30
CA LEU A 396 72.35 -39.73 -2.25
C LEU A 396 71.59 -39.89 -3.55
N ILE A 397 71.14 -38.82 -4.17
CA ILE A 397 70.41 -38.86 -5.46
C ILE A 397 71.31 -39.35 -6.58
N LYS A 398 72.61 -38.95 -6.65
CA LYS A 398 73.63 -39.44 -7.64
C LYS A 398 73.99 -40.93 -7.47
N ALA A 399 73.98 -41.42 -6.27
CA ALA A 399 74.28 -42.79 -5.97
C ALA A 399 73.14 -43.78 -6.24
N ALA A 400 71.87 -43.29 -6.30
CA ALA A 400 70.71 -44.12 -6.54
C ALA A 400 70.50 -44.43 -8.00
N PRO A 401 70.29 -45.74 -8.40
CA PRO A 401 70.07 -46.18 -9.75
C PRO A 401 68.79 -45.67 -10.41
N THR A 402 67.76 -45.42 -9.63
CA THR A 402 66.44 -44.94 -10.08
C THR A 402 65.90 -43.87 -9.21
N PRO A 403 65.02 -42.97 -9.73
CA PRO A 403 64.36 -41.96 -8.92
C PRO A 403 63.52 -42.53 -7.74
N ALA A 404 62.96 -43.74 -7.95
CA ALA A 404 62.19 -44.43 -6.89
C ALA A 404 63.11 -44.91 -5.74
N GLU A 405 64.30 -45.34 -6.04
CA GLU A 405 65.26 -45.70 -4.98
C GLU A 405 65.87 -44.48 -4.28
N ALA A 406 66.08 -43.38 -5.01
CA ALA A 406 66.49 -42.13 -4.44
C ALA A 406 65.44 -41.68 -3.43
N LYS A 407 64.14 -41.72 -3.81
CA LYS A 407 63.00 -41.36 -2.98
C LYS A 407 62.98 -42.20 -1.65
N LYS A 408 63.11 -43.54 -1.78
CA LYS A 408 63.21 -44.46 -0.64
C LYS A 408 64.37 -44.10 0.27
N GLY A 409 65.54 -43.80 -0.32
CA GLY A 409 66.73 -43.40 0.40
C GLY A 409 66.58 -42.12 1.19
N LEU A 410 65.93 -41.11 0.61
CA LEU A 410 65.59 -39.86 1.28
C LEU A 410 64.66 -40.06 2.48
N MET A 411 63.68 -40.96 2.34
CA MET A 411 62.66 -41.22 3.41
C MET A 411 63.23 -42.14 4.54
N ALA A 412 64.20 -42.98 4.21
CA ALA A 412 64.78 -43.93 5.17
C ALA A 412 65.79 -43.28 6.16
N ARG A 413 66.33 -42.12 5.78
CA ARG A 413 67.31 -41.39 6.62
C ARG A 413 66.62 -40.37 7.50
N THR A 414 67.28 -40.06 8.61
CA THR A 414 66.94 -38.99 9.52
C THR A 414 67.86 -37.80 9.24
N TRP A 415 67.32 -36.65 9.01
CA TRP A 415 67.99 -35.41 8.58
C TRP A 415 68.03 -34.42 9.77
N ARG A 416 69.15 -33.69 9.89
CA ARG A 416 69.21 -32.59 10.87
C ARG A 416 68.94 -31.25 10.17
N SER A 417 68.13 -30.41 10.78
CA SER A 417 67.86 -29.04 10.29
C SER A 417 67.64 -28.11 11.42
N SER A 418 68.74 -27.44 11.87
CA SER A 418 68.66 -26.37 12.85
C SER A 418 67.73 -25.19 12.41
N LEU A 419 67.63 -24.95 11.14
CA LEU A 419 66.78 -23.92 10.56
C LEU A 419 65.30 -24.24 10.78
N VAL A 420 64.86 -25.47 10.56
CA VAL A 420 63.46 -25.87 10.81
C VAL A 420 63.16 -25.88 12.31
N GLU A 421 64.07 -26.34 13.16
CA GLU A 421 63.94 -26.31 14.61
C GLU A 421 63.75 -24.86 15.12
N GLU A 422 64.61 -23.95 14.66
CA GLU A 422 64.52 -22.53 15.04
C GLU A 422 63.20 -21.85 14.61
N MET A 423 62.72 -22.19 13.43
CA MET A 423 61.46 -21.66 12.88
C MET A 423 60.25 -22.15 13.66
N LEU A 424 60.17 -23.43 13.98
CA LEU A 424 59.11 -24.04 14.79
C LEU A 424 59.09 -23.48 16.21
N LEU A 425 60.29 -23.33 16.83
CA LEU A 425 60.40 -22.72 18.15
C LEU A 425 59.97 -21.25 18.15
N ARG A 426 60.32 -20.47 17.12
CA ARG A 426 59.86 -19.07 17.00
C ARG A 426 58.37 -18.94 16.75
N ALA A 427 57.73 -19.92 16.16
CA ALA A 427 56.28 -19.91 15.95
C ALA A 427 55.48 -20.15 17.25
N MET A 428 56.09 -20.52 18.35
CA MET A 428 55.51 -20.86 19.66
C MET A 428 54.38 -21.91 19.59
N ILE A 429 54.42 -22.83 18.64
CA ILE A 429 53.33 -23.79 18.38
C ILE A 429 53.94 -25.19 18.33
N ASP A 430 53.18 -26.16 18.84
CA ASP A 430 53.53 -27.58 18.75
C ASP A 430 53.67 -28.01 17.26
N ALA A 431 54.76 -28.57 16.87
CA ALA A 431 55.04 -29.06 15.55
C ALA A 431 53.94 -29.99 14.98
N ALA A 432 53.20 -30.66 15.87
CA ALA A 432 52.06 -31.50 15.45
C ALA A 432 50.91 -30.72 14.85
N VAL A 433 50.68 -29.49 15.27
CA VAL A 433 49.55 -28.64 14.86
C VAL A 433 49.73 -28.11 13.42
N PHE A 434 51.00 -27.99 12.94
CA PHE A 434 51.29 -27.51 11.61
C PHE A 434 51.31 -28.61 10.53
N ARG A 435 51.22 -29.85 10.92
CA ARG A 435 51.28 -30.96 9.97
C ARG A 435 49.95 -31.31 9.38
N PRO A 436 49.91 -31.81 8.13
CA PRO A 436 48.69 -32.37 7.58
C PRO A 436 48.14 -33.47 8.47
N GLU A 437 46.83 -33.46 8.71
CA GLU A 437 46.17 -34.51 9.51
C GLU A 437 46.32 -35.91 8.98
N THR A 438 46.55 -36.01 7.63
CA THR A 438 46.77 -37.28 6.90
C THR A 438 48.20 -37.82 7.01
N LEU A 439 49.12 -37.09 7.66
CA LEU A 439 50.51 -37.52 7.79
C LEU A 439 50.64 -38.65 8.80
N ALA A 440 51.18 -39.80 8.35
CA ALA A 440 51.40 -40.95 9.22
C ALA A 440 52.35 -40.63 10.35
N ALA A 441 52.11 -41.24 11.50
CA ALA A 441 53.01 -41.13 12.67
C ALA A 441 54.45 -41.62 12.29
N GLY A 442 55.46 -40.81 12.73
CA GLY A 442 56.89 -41.13 12.49
C GLY A 442 57.55 -40.32 11.36
N PHE A 443 56.84 -39.49 10.63
CA PHE A 443 57.39 -38.49 9.70
C PHE A 443 57.44 -37.11 10.32
N GLY A 444 58.32 -36.23 9.85
CA GLY A 444 58.54 -34.90 10.36
C GLY A 444 59.60 -34.83 11.46
N MET A 445 59.57 -33.77 12.29
CA MET A 445 60.53 -33.58 13.38
C MET A 445 60.27 -34.53 14.51
N SER A 446 61.34 -35.15 15.01
CA SER A 446 61.38 -36.02 16.21
C SER A 446 62.64 -35.72 17.00
N ASP A 447 62.77 -36.30 18.21
CA ASP A 447 63.98 -36.18 19.04
C ASP A 447 65.26 -36.71 18.37
N GLN A 448 65.12 -37.57 17.32
CA GLN A 448 66.23 -38.12 16.54
C GLN A 448 66.57 -37.34 15.28
N GLY A 449 65.82 -36.28 14.99
CA GLY A 449 65.91 -35.44 13.79
C GLY A 449 64.64 -35.49 12.90
N TYR A 450 64.79 -35.01 11.69
CA TYR A 450 63.67 -34.85 10.73
C TYR A 450 63.55 -36.03 9.76
N ARG A 451 62.40 -36.63 9.66
CA ARG A 451 62.13 -37.73 8.73
C ARG A 451 61.21 -37.29 7.61
N LEU A 452 61.72 -37.37 6.37
CA LEU A 452 60.96 -36.86 5.18
C LEU A 452 59.79 -37.79 4.83
N SER A 453 58.65 -37.23 4.49
CA SER A 453 57.48 -37.92 3.92
C SER A 453 57.63 -38.19 2.45
N ASP A 454 56.78 -39.05 1.91
CA ASP A 454 56.72 -39.36 0.47
C ASP A 454 56.54 -38.12 -0.41
N ALA A 455 55.61 -37.19 -0.02
CA ALA A 455 55.36 -35.93 -0.74
C ALA A 455 56.56 -34.99 -0.70
N GLN A 456 57.25 -34.89 0.44
CA GLN A 456 58.46 -34.09 0.60
C GLN A 456 59.64 -34.67 -0.19
N ALA A 457 59.87 -35.98 -0.14
CA ALA A 457 60.89 -36.64 -0.93
C ALA A 457 60.67 -36.46 -2.44
N GLN A 458 59.40 -36.50 -2.91
CA GLN A 458 59.04 -36.18 -4.30
C GLN A 458 59.32 -34.73 -4.64
N ALA A 459 58.94 -33.79 -3.79
CA ALA A 459 59.20 -32.38 -4.00
C ALA A 459 60.69 -32.01 -4.06
N ILE A 460 61.54 -32.75 -3.27
CA ILE A 460 62.98 -32.59 -3.32
C ILE A 460 63.56 -33.13 -4.69
N LEU A 461 63.04 -34.24 -5.17
CA LEU A 461 63.46 -34.77 -6.48
C LEU A 461 63.06 -33.90 -7.66
N ASP A 462 61.93 -33.23 -7.54
CA ASP A 462 61.41 -32.31 -8.56
C ASP A 462 62.06 -30.93 -8.50
N LEU A 463 63.00 -30.69 -7.53
CA LEU A 463 63.64 -29.44 -7.29
C LEU A 463 64.63 -29.10 -8.40
N ARG A 464 64.40 -27.99 -9.10
CA ARG A 464 65.31 -27.49 -10.15
C ARG A 464 66.58 -26.91 -9.53
N LEU A 465 67.73 -27.21 -10.12
CA LEU A 465 69.04 -26.73 -9.64
C LEU A 465 69.12 -25.22 -9.43
N GLN A 466 68.35 -24.43 -10.18
CA GLN A 466 68.23 -22.97 -9.99
C GLN A 466 67.74 -22.58 -8.61
N ARG A 467 66.93 -23.40 -7.93
CA ARG A 467 66.39 -23.15 -6.61
C ARG A 467 67.38 -23.42 -5.44
N LEU A 468 68.56 -23.90 -5.77
CA LEU A 468 69.65 -24.12 -4.78
C LEU A 468 70.50 -22.86 -4.59
N THR A 469 70.24 -21.75 -5.27
CA THR A 469 70.94 -20.48 -5.09
C THR A 469 70.54 -19.81 -3.75
N GLY A 470 71.45 -19.05 -3.12
CA GLY A 470 71.18 -18.42 -1.84
C GLY A 470 69.94 -17.53 -1.78
N LEU A 471 69.69 -16.77 -2.85
CA LEU A 471 68.49 -15.95 -2.99
C LEU A 471 67.17 -16.76 -3.02
N GLU A 472 67.18 -17.95 -3.65
CA GLU A 472 66.01 -18.81 -3.68
C GLU A 472 65.81 -19.56 -2.37
N GLN A 473 66.88 -19.83 -1.62
CA GLN A 473 66.82 -20.37 -0.25
C GLN A 473 66.14 -19.39 0.69
N GLU A 474 66.50 -18.09 0.65
CA GLU A 474 65.85 -17.04 1.43
C GLU A 474 64.37 -16.92 1.14
N LYS A 475 63.96 -17.08 -0.15
CA LYS A 475 62.55 -17.05 -0.55
C LYS A 475 61.76 -18.23 0.04
N ILE A 476 62.29 -19.44 0.03
CA ILE A 476 61.65 -20.61 0.61
C ILE A 476 61.49 -20.45 2.12
N VAL A 477 62.47 -19.89 2.80
CA VAL A 477 62.41 -19.59 4.23
C VAL A 477 61.39 -18.51 4.52
N SER A 478 61.33 -17.45 3.72
CA SER A 478 60.32 -16.37 3.88
C SER A 478 58.91 -16.91 3.63
N GLU A 479 58.69 -17.66 2.55
CA GLU A 479 57.40 -18.30 2.26
C GLU A 479 56.94 -19.23 3.40
N TYR A 480 57.89 -20.03 3.96
CA TYR A 480 57.59 -20.91 5.09
C TYR A 480 57.12 -20.13 6.31
N ARG A 481 57.78 -19.01 6.65
CA ARG A 481 57.36 -18.14 7.77
C ARG A 481 55.98 -17.56 7.54
N GLU A 482 55.71 -17.05 6.36
CA GLU A 482 54.39 -16.53 6.00
C GLU A 482 53.31 -17.61 6.11
N ILE A 483 53.58 -18.83 5.73
CA ILE A 483 52.65 -19.96 5.89
C ILE A 483 52.42 -20.29 7.35
N LEU A 484 53.48 -20.29 8.20
CA LEU A 484 53.34 -20.52 9.64
C LEU A 484 52.45 -19.45 10.27
N ASP A 485 52.65 -18.19 9.94
CA ASP A 485 51.80 -17.09 10.45
C ASP A 485 50.38 -17.21 9.97
N LYS A 486 50.16 -17.62 8.71
CA LYS A 486 48.85 -17.91 8.18
C LYS A 486 48.14 -19.05 8.88
N ILE A 487 48.85 -20.17 9.13
CA ILE A 487 48.29 -21.31 9.87
C ILE A 487 47.88 -20.88 11.29
N ARG A 488 48.68 -20.07 11.96
CA ARG A 488 48.38 -19.55 13.30
C ARG A 488 47.11 -18.69 13.30
N ASP A 489 46.96 -17.75 12.34
CA ASP A 489 45.79 -16.92 12.19
C ASP A 489 44.52 -17.77 11.89
N LEU A 490 44.61 -18.75 10.96
CA LEU A 490 43.51 -19.64 10.63
C LEU A 490 43.07 -20.50 11.85
N LEU A 491 44.01 -20.95 12.65
CA LEU A 491 43.71 -21.68 13.91
C LEU A 491 43.04 -20.78 14.96
N ASP A 492 43.50 -19.53 15.08
CA ASP A 492 42.86 -18.54 15.95
C ASP A 492 41.44 -18.25 15.54
N ILE A 493 41.18 -18.09 14.23
CA ILE A 493 39.82 -17.89 13.66
C ILE A 493 38.91 -19.08 14.02
N LEU A 494 39.40 -20.32 13.95
CA LEU A 494 38.61 -21.52 14.27
C LEU A 494 38.36 -21.68 15.76
N ALA A 495 39.31 -21.24 16.61
CA ALA A 495 39.21 -21.33 18.07
C ALA A 495 38.27 -20.27 18.65
N ASN A 496 38.14 -19.12 17.99
CA ASN A 496 37.44 -17.94 18.54
C ASN A 496 36.23 -17.59 17.69
N PRO A 497 35.00 -17.90 18.12
CA PRO A 497 33.76 -17.53 17.39
C PRO A 497 33.61 -16.03 17.09
N GLU A 498 34.19 -15.16 17.95
CA GLU A 498 34.19 -13.71 17.74
C GLU A 498 35.01 -13.30 16.51
N ARG A 499 36.09 -14.02 16.19
CA ARG A 499 36.90 -13.79 14.99
C ARG A 499 36.09 -14.08 13.71
N ILE A 500 35.31 -15.16 13.72
CA ILE A 500 34.38 -15.49 12.61
C ILE A 500 33.35 -14.38 12.45
N THR A 501 32.78 -13.87 13.54
CA THR A 501 31.84 -12.76 13.52
C THR A 501 32.50 -11.49 12.94
N THR A 502 33.73 -11.18 13.34
CA THR A 502 34.48 -10.02 12.81
C THR A 502 34.68 -10.13 11.30
N ILE A 503 35.07 -11.31 10.79
CA ILE A 503 35.23 -11.54 9.35
C ILE A 503 33.90 -11.31 8.60
N ILE A 504 32.78 -11.80 9.14
CA ILE A 504 31.47 -11.59 8.53
C ILE A 504 31.10 -10.10 8.51
N VAL A 505 31.38 -9.37 9.58
CA VAL A 505 31.16 -7.92 9.66
C VAL A 505 31.98 -7.17 8.61
N GLU A 506 33.29 -7.52 8.47
CA GLU A 506 34.16 -6.92 7.46
C GLU A 506 33.68 -7.21 6.03
N GLU A 507 33.31 -8.47 5.74
CA GLU A 507 32.81 -8.86 4.43
C GLU A 507 31.49 -8.12 4.08
N LEU A 508 30.51 -8.09 5.01
CA LEU A 508 29.24 -7.40 4.78
C LEU A 508 29.43 -5.91 4.62
N THR A 509 30.33 -5.30 5.42
CA THR A 509 30.65 -3.87 5.30
C THR A 509 31.31 -3.55 3.97
N ALA A 510 32.21 -4.40 3.48
CA ALA A 510 32.84 -4.23 2.17
C ALA A 510 31.80 -4.35 1.02
N ILE A 511 30.87 -5.29 1.12
CA ILE A 511 29.78 -5.48 0.15
C ILE A 511 28.86 -4.24 0.16
N LYS A 512 28.50 -3.72 1.33
CA LYS A 512 27.71 -2.50 1.45
C LYS A 512 28.42 -1.30 0.78
N GLY A 513 29.72 -1.16 1.00
CA GLY A 513 30.52 -0.10 0.37
C GLY A 513 30.66 -0.23 -1.15
N GLN A 514 30.61 -1.45 -1.67
CA GLN A 514 30.79 -1.72 -3.10
C GLN A 514 29.50 -1.70 -3.93
N PHE A 515 28.39 -2.17 -3.36
CA PHE A 515 27.11 -2.37 -4.05
C PHE A 515 25.93 -1.58 -3.45
N GLY A 516 26.14 -0.91 -2.33
CA GLY A 516 25.10 -0.12 -1.69
C GLY A 516 24.64 1.04 -2.58
N ASP A 517 23.36 1.20 -2.70
CA ASP A 517 22.69 2.27 -3.44
C ASP A 517 21.54 2.88 -2.61
N PRO A 518 21.06 4.07 -2.93
CA PRO A 518 19.94 4.68 -2.23
C PRO A 518 18.64 3.90 -2.45
N ARG A 519 17.74 4.00 -1.48
CA ARG A 519 16.37 3.48 -1.59
C ARG A 519 15.66 4.10 -2.81
N ARG A 520 14.91 3.29 -3.54
CA ARG A 520 14.11 3.71 -4.70
C ARG A 520 12.67 4.01 -4.31
N SER A 521 12.03 3.12 -3.54
CA SER A 521 10.64 3.28 -3.13
C SER A 521 10.52 4.27 -1.97
N GLU A 522 9.67 5.28 -2.12
CA GLU A 522 9.32 6.20 -1.05
C GLU A 522 8.34 5.55 -0.07
N VAL A 523 8.46 5.88 1.22
CA VAL A 523 7.57 5.34 2.27
C VAL A 523 6.75 6.45 2.89
N VAL A 524 5.43 6.38 2.76
CA VAL A 524 4.47 7.29 3.40
C VAL A 524 3.85 6.58 4.60
N ILE A 525 4.13 7.10 5.79
CA ILE A 525 3.76 6.46 7.07
C ILE A 525 2.27 6.58 7.35
N ASP A 526 1.69 7.77 7.15
CA ASP A 526 0.29 8.06 7.39
C ASP A 526 -0.57 7.70 6.16
N ALA A 527 -1.12 6.51 6.19
CA ALA A 527 -2.10 6.09 5.19
C ALA A 527 -3.50 6.59 5.59
N GLN A 528 -3.96 7.69 5.02
CA GLN A 528 -5.39 8.01 5.02
C GLN A 528 -6.07 7.11 3.97
N ASN A 529 -7.03 6.29 4.41
CA ASN A 529 -7.86 5.56 3.47
C ASN A 529 -8.64 6.56 2.61
N LEU A 530 -8.66 6.35 1.29
CA LEU A 530 -9.50 7.14 0.37
C LEU A 530 -10.96 7.03 0.81
N ASN A 531 -11.50 8.14 1.30
CA ASN A 531 -12.92 8.24 1.61
C ASN A 531 -13.72 8.48 0.32
N THR A 532 -15.01 8.18 0.35
CA THR A 532 -15.90 8.44 -0.80
C THR A 532 -15.89 9.93 -1.18
N GLU A 533 -15.67 10.81 -0.21
CA GLU A 533 -15.59 12.27 -0.43
C GLU A 533 -14.36 12.66 -1.28
N ASP A 534 -13.22 11.98 -1.09
CA ASP A 534 -11.98 12.25 -1.85
C ASP A 534 -12.12 11.91 -3.36
N LEU A 535 -13.19 11.20 -3.72
CA LEU A 535 -13.50 10.78 -5.08
C LEU A 535 -14.52 11.68 -5.78
N ILE A 536 -15.07 12.68 -5.07
CA ILE A 536 -16.16 13.53 -5.55
C ILE A 536 -15.66 14.97 -5.60
N THR A 537 -15.80 15.60 -6.75
CA THR A 537 -15.42 17.00 -6.93
C THR A 537 -16.31 17.91 -6.07
N PRO A 538 -15.74 18.81 -5.24
CA PRO A 538 -16.51 19.84 -4.55
C PRO A 538 -17.21 20.75 -5.57
N ALA A 539 -18.52 20.79 -5.55
CA ALA A 539 -19.34 21.65 -6.42
C ALA A 539 -20.58 22.14 -5.66
N ASP A 540 -21.01 23.36 -5.96
CA ASP A 540 -22.24 23.89 -5.39
C ASP A 540 -23.45 23.36 -6.16
N MET A 541 -24.36 22.77 -5.42
CA MET A 541 -25.57 22.13 -5.94
C MET A 541 -26.83 22.86 -5.49
N VAL A 542 -27.79 22.97 -6.37
CA VAL A 542 -29.15 23.35 -6.02
C VAL A 542 -29.93 22.08 -5.68
N VAL A 543 -30.30 21.94 -4.42
CA VAL A 543 -31.09 20.80 -3.94
C VAL A 543 -32.55 21.25 -3.83
N THR A 544 -33.46 20.47 -4.41
CA THR A 544 -34.90 20.70 -4.37
C THR A 544 -35.63 19.52 -3.74
N LEU A 545 -36.55 19.81 -2.82
CA LEU A 545 -37.46 18.85 -2.19
C LEU A 545 -38.89 19.25 -2.51
N SER A 546 -39.68 18.35 -3.08
CA SER A 546 -41.08 18.59 -3.35
C SER A 546 -41.97 18.20 -2.18
N HIS A 547 -43.20 18.76 -2.17
CA HIS A 547 -44.21 18.46 -1.16
C HIS A 547 -44.61 16.99 -1.09
N ALA A 548 -44.57 16.29 -2.21
CA ALA A 548 -44.75 14.83 -2.27
C ALA A 548 -43.54 14.01 -1.80
N GLY A 549 -42.46 14.67 -1.35
CA GLY A 549 -41.25 14.05 -0.81
C GLY A 549 -40.24 13.57 -1.87
N TYR A 550 -40.23 14.18 -3.07
CA TYR A 550 -39.22 13.91 -4.08
C TYR A 550 -38.04 14.87 -3.94
N ILE A 551 -36.83 14.33 -3.90
CA ILE A 551 -35.58 15.10 -3.78
C ILE A 551 -34.71 14.91 -5.01
N LYS A 552 -34.05 15.97 -5.46
CA LYS A 552 -33.01 15.95 -6.50
C LYS A 552 -31.99 17.06 -6.29
N SER A 553 -30.85 16.93 -6.94
CA SER A 553 -29.81 17.96 -7.00
C SER A 553 -29.46 18.31 -8.44
N GLN A 554 -28.96 19.53 -8.66
CA GLN A 554 -28.46 20.02 -9.96
C GLN A 554 -27.24 20.90 -9.71
N LEU A 555 -26.30 20.96 -10.65
CA LEU A 555 -25.20 21.91 -10.58
C LEU A 555 -25.72 23.34 -10.61
N LEU A 556 -25.19 24.21 -9.75
CA LEU A 556 -25.58 25.62 -9.68
C LEU A 556 -25.33 26.34 -11.02
N ASP A 557 -24.24 25.99 -11.72
CA ASP A 557 -23.89 26.58 -13.01
C ASP A 557 -24.92 26.25 -14.12
N ASP A 558 -25.53 25.09 -14.08
CA ASP A 558 -26.63 24.74 -14.98
C ASP A 558 -27.89 25.56 -14.72
N TYR A 559 -28.00 26.13 -13.51
CA TYR A 559 -29.15 26.96 -13.10
C TYR A 559 -28.99 28.43 -13.49
N ARG A 560 -27.76 28.95 -13.63
CA ARG A 560 -27.45 30.38 -13.84
C ARG A 560 -27.65 30.89 -15.29
N ALA A 561 -27.88 30.05 -16.28
CA ALA A 561 -27.82 30.48 -17.69
C ALA A 561 -29.14 31.03 -18.23
N GLN A 562 -29.50 32.32 -17.99
CA GLN A 562 -30.29 33.08 -18.97
C GLN A 562 -30.05 34.59 -18.89
N LYS A 563 -29.81 35.22 -20.06
CA LYS A 563 -29.77 36.68 -20.27
C LYS A 563 -31.14 37.33 -20.14
N ARG A 564 -31.18 38.62 -19.75
CA ARG A 564 -32.38 39.46 -19.66
C ARG A 564 -33.33 39.24 -20.84
N GLY A 565 -34.63 38.99 -20.52
CA GLY A 565 -35.72 38.94 -21.53
C GLY A 565 -36.25 37.52 -21.82
N GLY A 566 -35.77 36.49 -21.17
CA GLY A 566 -36.30 35.12 -21.29
C GLY A 566 -37.51 34.87 -20.39
N ARG A 567 -38.50 34.11 -20.81
CA ARG A 567 -39.58 33.58 -19.95
C ARG A 567 -38.88 32.65 -18.90
N GLY A 568 -39.24 32.81 -17.60
CA GLY A 568 -38.72 31.99 -16.49
C GLY A 568 -38.79 30.50 -16.85
N LYS A 569 -37.76 29.74 -16.42
CA LYS A 569 -37.69 28.30 -16.62
C LYS A 569 -38.33 27.59 -15.43
N GLN A 570 -39.21 26.63 -15.69
CA GLN A 570 -39.77 25.77 -14.66
C GLN A 570 -38.68 24.90 -14.06
N ALA A 571 -38.55 24.88 -12.74
CA ALA A 571 -37.55 24.08 -12.02
C ALA A 571 -37.88 22.59 -12.03
N ILE A 572 -39.14 22.20 -12.14
CA ILE A 572 -39.64 20.81 -12.20
C ILE A 572 -40.88 20.76 -13.07
N THR A 573 -41.03 19.70 -13.89
CA THR A 573 -42.33 19.32 -14.42
C THR A 573 -42.99 18.42 -13.39
N THR A 574 -43.76 19.01 -12.50
CA THR A 574 -44.59 18.28 -11.54
C THR A 574 -45.91 17.85 -12.23
N ARG A 575 -46.53 16.76 -11.78
CA ARG A 575 -47.94 16.54 -12.00
C ARG A 575 -48.73 17.71 -11.36
N GLU A 576 -49.94 17.97 -11.81
CA GLU A 576 -50.78 19.07 -11.33
C GLU A 576 -50.91 19.18 -9.78
N ASP A 577 -50.47 18.17 -9.03
CA ASP A 577 -50.63 18.02 -7.58
C ASP A 577 -49.31 18.08 -6.75
N ASP A 578 -48.14 18.43 -7.29
CA ASP A 578 -46.87 18.48 -6.55
C ASP A 578 -46.09 19.77 -6.83
N PHE A 579 -45.43 20.33 -5.82
CA PHE A 579 -44.68 21.59 -5.91
C PHE A 579 -43.36 21.50 -5.09
N ILE A 580 -42.46 22.44 -5.31
CA ILE A 580 -41.22 22.54 -4.53
C ILE A 580 -41.50 23.16 -3.18
N ASP A 581 -41.25 22.37 -2.14
CA ASP A 581 -41.45 22.81 -0.73
C ASP A 581 -40.18 23.46 -0.18
N ASN A 582 -39.02 22.91 -0.56
CA ASN A 582 -37.70 23.39 -0.13
C ASN A 582 -36.71 23.46 -1.30
N LEU A 583 -36.01 24.57 -1.40
CA LEU A 583 -34.92 24.82 -2.31
C LEU A 583 -33.77 25.49 -1.57
N PHE A 584 -32.57 24.92 -1.68
CA PHE A 584 -31.39 25.51 -1.06
C PHE A 584 -30.12 25.15 -1.85
N ILE A 585 -29.06 25.95 -1.66
CA ILE A 585 -27.75 25.73 -2.22
C ILE A 585 -26.87 25.07 -1.15
N ALA A 586 -26.20 23.99 -1.51
CA ALA A 586 -25.27 23.30 -0.65
C ALA A 586 -24.14 22.68 -1.47
N ASN A 587 -22.93 22.58 -0.88
CA ASN A 587 -21.81 21.94 -1.55
C ASN A 587 -22.00 20.42 -1.56
N THR A 588 -21.45 19.73 -2.56
CA THR A 588 -21.51 18.26 -2.67
C THR A 588 -21.08 17.55 -1.38
N HIS A 589 -20.13 18.11 -0.64
CA HIS A 589 -19.60 17.52 0.60
C HIS A 589 -20.40 17.93 1.86
N ASP A 590 -21.36 18.81 1.74
CA ASP A 590 -22.19 19.22 2.88
C ASP A 590 -23.14 18.11 3.32
N PHE A 591 -23.60 18.20 4.58
CA PHE A 591 -24.68 17.38 5.10
C PHE A 591 -26.04 18.07 4.93
N ILE A 592 -27.03 17.26 4.70
CA ILE A 592 -28.43 17.65 4.77
C ILE A 592 -29.02 16.95 5.99
N LEU A 593 -29.43 17.73 7.02
CA LEU A 593 -30.16 17.22 8.15
C LEU A 593 -31.65 17.21 7.82
N CYS A 594 -32.24 16.03 7.76
CA CYS A 594 -33.65 15.83 7.49
C CYS A 594 -34.40 15.54 8.81
N PHE A 595 -35.22 16.49 9.27
CA PHE A 595 -36.00 16.35 10.50
C PHE A 595 -37.38 15.81 10.16
N SER A 596 -37.79 14.77 10.85
CA SER A 596 -39.08 14.12 10.63
C SER A 596 -40.17 14.62 11.59
N SER A 597 -41.43 14.38 11.19
CA SER A 597 -42.61 14.66 12.01
C SER A 597 -42.57 13.95 13.36
N LEU A 598 -41.88 12.83 13.49
CA LEU A 598 -41.74 12.08 14.73
C LEU A 598 -40.55 12.55 15.60
N GLY A 599 -39.98 13.71 15.31
CA GLY A 599 -38.89 14.30 16.11
C GLY A 599 -37.53 13.60 15.93
N ARG A 600 -37.33 12.87 14.83
CA ARG A 600 -36.07 12.23 14.48
C ARG A 600 -35.31 13.09 13.47
N VAL A 601 -34.00 12.88 13.39
CA VAL A 601 -33.13 13.48 12.37
C VAL A 601 -32.34 12.41 11.63
N TYR A 602 -32.27 12.56 10.32
CA TYR A 602 -31.52 11.73 9.41
C TYR A 602 -30.50 12.60 8.69
N TRP A 603 -29.40 11.97 8.24
CA TRP A 603 -28.33 12.64 7.50
C TRP A 603 -28.29 12.15 6.06
N ILE A 604 -28.18 13.05 5.12
CA ILE A 604 -27.92 12.77 3.73
C ILE A 604 -26.72 13.62 3.33
N LYS A 605 -25.71 13.02 2.70
CA LYS A 605 -24.67 13.80 2.01
C LYS A 605 -25.24 14.33 0.69
N VAL A 606 -24.93 15.57 0.33
CA VAL A 606 -25.45 16.20 -0.89
C VAL A 606 -25.10 15.36 -2.12
N TYR A 607 -23.90 14.77 -2.18
CA TYR A 607 -23.50 13.90 -3.29
C TYR A 607 -24.31 12.59 -3.39
N ASN A 608 -25.04 12.18 -2.36
CA ASN A 608 -25.96 11.03 -2.38
C ASN A 608 -27.35 11.41 -2.92
N VAL A 609 -27.64 12.70 -3.05
CA VAL A 609 -28.89 13.15 -3.64
C VAL A 609 -28.82 12.94 -5.14
N PRO A 610 -29.80 12.25 -5.77
CA PRO A 610 -29.73 11.94 -7.17
C PRO A 610 -29.70 13.21 -8.03
N GLN A 611 -28.74 13.29 -8.91
CA GLN A 611 -28.68 14.35 -9.92
C GLN A 611 -29.79 14.17 -10.95
N GLY A 612 -30.43 15.26 -11.30
CA GLY A 612 -31.52 15.25 -12.25
C GLY A 612 -31.52 16.48 -13.14
N SER A 613 -32.08 16.35 -14.37
CA SER A 613 -32.34 17.51 -15.22
C SER A 613 -33.42 18.40 -14.61
N ARG A 614 -33.57 19.62 -15.08
CA ARG A 614 -34.63 20.55 -14.63
C ARG A 614 -36.01 19.93 -14.67
N THR A 615 -36.30 19.13 -15.68
CA THR A 615 -37.61 18.50 -15.92
C THR A 615 -37.77 17.15 -15.18
N SER A 616 -36.75 16.61 -14.57
CA SER A 616 -36.84 15.33 -13.86
C SER A 616 -37.55 15.51 -12.51
N ARG A 617 -38.31 14.49 -12.10
CA ARG A 617 -39.07 14.50 -10.85
C ARG A 617 -38.19 14.28 -9.62
N GLY A 618 -37.01 13.72 -9.77
CA GLY A 618 -36.15 13.27 -8.66
C GLY A 618 -36.54 11.87 -8.14
N ARG A 619 -36.07 11.53 -6.93
CA ARG A 619 -36.38 10.25 -6.25
C ARG A 619 -37.08 10.52 -4.91
N PRO A 620 -37.96 9.63 -4.45
CA PRO A 620 -38.54 9.74 -3.12
C PRO A 620 -37.48 9.78 -2.03
N VAL A 621 -37.56 10.67 -1.06
CA VAL A 621 -36.63 10.80 0.05
C VAL A 621 -36.57 9.53 0.92
N ASN A 622 -37.68 8.76 0.95
CA ASN A 622 -37.75 7.46 1.62
C ASN A 622 -36.76 6.43 1.05
N ASN A 623 -36.25 6.62 -0.15
CA ASN A 623 -35.22 5.77 -0.73
C ASN A 623 -33.80 6.13 -0.25
N LEU A 624 -33.64 7.30 0.37
CA LEU A 624 -32.35 7.79 0.88
C LEU A 624 -32.25 7.67 2.40
N VAL A 625 -33.36 7.69 3.11
CA VAL A 625 -33.43 7.55 4.57
C VAL A 625 -34.52 6.54 4.98
N PRO A 626 -34.28 5.72 6.00
CA PRO A 626 -35.23 4.69 6.45
C PRO A 626 -36.33 5.30 7.34
N LEU A 627 -37.34 5.94 6.73
CA LEU A 627 -38.48 6.50 7.43
C LEU A 627 -39.44 5.39 7.90
N GLU A 628 -40.05 5.61 9.08
CA GLU A 628 -41.10 4.72 9.58
C GLU A 628 -42.44 4.93 8.84
N GLN A 629 -43.39 4.05 9.06
CA GLN A 629 -44.71 4.16 8.44
C GLN A 629 -45.42 5.43 8.93
N ASN A 630 -45.90 6.28 8.03
CA ASN A 630 -46.50 7.57 8.27
C ASN A 630 -45.51 8.68 8.75
N GLU A 631 -44.25 8.45 8.82
CA GLU A 631 -43.23 9.47 9.10
C GLU A 631 -42.98 10.31 7.84
N LYS A 632 -42.95 11.63 8.00
CA LYS A 632 -42.67 12.58 6.93
C LYS A 632 -41.50 13.49 7.31
N ILE A 633 -40.74 13.94 6.34
CA ILE A 633 -39.71 14.98 6.55
C ILE A 633 -40.42 16.33 6.57
N ASN A 634 -40.30 17.03 7.68
CA ASN A 634 -40.96 18.34 7.90
C ASN A 634 -39.98 19.51 7.76
N ALA A 635 -38.69 19.26 7.91
CA ALA A 635 -37.69 20.32 7.74
C ALA A 635 -36.38 19.77 7.24
N VAL A 636 -35.64 20.55 6.45
CA VAL A 636 -34.35 20.18 5.86
C VAL A 636 -33.39 21.33 6.10
N LEU A 637 -32.23 21.03 6.69
CA LEU A 637 -31.19 22.02 6.95
C LEU A 637 -29.89 21.64 6.32
N PRO A 638 -29.31 22.43 5.41
CA PRO A 638 -27.95 22.22 4.92
C PRO A 638 -26.92 22.63 5.97
N VAL A 639 -25.91 21.80 6.20
CA VAL A 639 -24.89 22.00 7.23
C VAL A 639 -23.51 21.70 6.67
N LYS A 640 -22.61 22.69 6.68
CA LYS A 640 -21.20 22.56 6.28
C LYS A 640 -20.33 21.91 7.34
N SER A 641 -20.51 22.36 8.59
CA SER A 641 -19.73 21.91 9.75
C SER A 641 -20.57 21.83 10.99
N PHE A 642 -20.23 20.94 11.90
CA PHE A 642 -20.91 20.80 13.19
C PHE A 642 -20.07 21.50 14.25
N ASP A 643 -20.49 22.73 14.63
CA ASP A 643 -19.83 23.55 15.64
C ASP A 643 -20.73 23.82 16.84
N ASP A 644 -20.16 24.34 17.90
CA ASP A 644 -20.86 24.69 19.15
C ASP A 644 -21.43 26.12 19.16
N THR A 645 -21.20 26.88 18.09
CA THR A 645 -21.63 28.30 17.99
C THR A 645 -23.01 28.43 17.39
N ARG A 646 -23.48 27.41 16.68
CA ARG A 646 -24.81 27.36 16.06
C ARG A 646 -25.70 26.35 16.76
N TYR A 647 -26.99 26.62 16.68
CA TYR A 647 -28.01 25.81 17.37
C TYR A 647 -29.10 25.38 16.38
N VAL A 648 -29.65 24.23 16.62
CA VAL A 648 -30.89 23.78 15.97
C VAL A 648 -32.05 24.13 16.89
N PHE A 649 -32.90 25.08 16.44
CA PHE A 649 -34.11 25.50 17.15
C PHE A 649 -35.29 24.72 16.56
N MET A 650 -36.09 24.11 17.43
CA MET A 650 -37.20 23.21 17.04
C MET A 650 -38.47 23.66 17.71
N SER A 651 -39.62 23.52 17.02
CA SER A 651 -40.94 23.74 17.59
C SER A 651 -41.92 22.63 17.24
N THR A 652 -42.78 22.26 18.19
CA THR A 652 -43.82 21.25 18.02
C THR A 652 -45.20 21.90 17.85
N ALA A 653 -46.16 21.13 17.30
CA ALA A 653 -47.55 21.57 17.17
C ALA A 653 -48.19 21.88 18.53
N GLY A 654 -47.80 21.21 19.60
CA GLY A 654 -48.20 21.44 20.98
C GLY A 654 -47.63 22.73 21.62
N GLY A 655 -46.78 23.48 20.87
CA GLY A 655 -46.20 24.75 21.33
C GLY A 655 -44.98 24.57 22.24
N THR A 656 -44.35 23.42 22.22
CA THR A 656 -43.06 23.14 22.87
C THR A 656 -41.93 23.59 21.95
N VAL A 657 -40.92 24.23 22.52
CA VAL A 657 -39.70 24.64 21.79
C VAL A 657 -38.45 24.10 22.44
N LYS A 658 -37.44 23.86 21.63
CA LYS A 658 -36.15 23.31 22.06
C LYS A 658 -35.00 23.93 21.26
N LYS A 659 -33.91 24.21 21.96
CA LYS A 659 -32.66 24.68 21.38
C LYS A 659 -31.57 23.62 21.67
N THR A 660 -30.90 23.12 20.66
CA THR A 660 -29.86 22.08 20.80
C THR A 660 -28.61 22.50 20.04
N PRO A 661 -27.38 22.42 20.63
CA PRO A 661 -26.16 22.74 19.90
C PRO A 661 -26.02 21.89 18.64
N LEU A 662 -25.55 22.48 17.54
CA LEU A 662 -25.39 21.78 16.25
C LEU A 662 -24.40 20.62 16.34
N SER A 663 -23.37 20.74 17.19
CA SER A 663 -22.39 19.68 17.45
C SER A 663 -22.99 18.38 17.98
N GLU A 664 -24.12 18.42 18.66
CA GLU A 664 -24.87 17.23 19.13
C GLU A 664 -25.32 16.32 17.97
N PHE A 665 -25.37 16.84 16.75
CA PHE A 665 -25.75 16.13 15.52
C PHE A 665 -24.54 15.68 14.69
N SER A 666 -23.31 15.79 15.20
CA SER A 666 -22.07 15.47 14.46
C SER A 666 -21.85 13.97 14.22
N ARG A 667 -22.61 13.09 14.87
CA ARG A 667 -22.44 11.63 14.78
C ARG A 667 -23.62 10.99 14.04
N PRO A 668 -23.55 10.87 12.71
CA PRO A 668 -24.63 10.27 11.92
C PRO A 668 -24.83 8.80 12.26
N ARG A 669 -26.09 8.36 12.24
CA ARG A 669 -26.50 6.96 12.34
C ARG A 669 -27.47 6.63 11.23
N THR A 670 -27.35 5.44 10.66
CA THR A 670 -28.20 4.98 9.54
C THR A 670 -29.70 4.98 9.86
N ASN A 671 -30.07 4.68 11.09
CA ASN A 671 -31.48 4.62 11.52
C ASN A 671 -31.99 5.95 12.10
N GLY A 672 -31.26 7.05 11.88
CA GLY A 672 -31.57 8.32 12.48
C GLY A 672 -31.37 8.36 14.01
N ILE A 673 -31.50 9.52 14.60
CA ILE A 673 -31.47 9.72 16.07
C ILE A 673 -32.62 10.62 16.49
N ILE A 674 -33.00 10.52 17.76
CA ILE A 674 -33.97 11.43 18.36
C ILE A 674 -33.38 12.84 18.44
N ALA A 675 -34.04 13.81 17.85
CA ALA A 675 -33.71 15.23 17.92
C ALA A 675 -34.49 15.93 19.04
N ILE A 676 -35.74 15.56 19.25
CA ILE A 676 -36.62 16.02 20.30
C ILE A 676 -37.52 14.86 20.77
N ASP A 677 -37.72 14.76 22.07
CA ASP A 677 -38.69 13.81 22.67
C ASP A 677 -40.10 14.45 22.64
N LEU A 678 -41.02 13.85 21.90
CA LEU A 678 -42.36 14.34 21.66
C LEU A 678 -43.35 13.75 22.64
N ASP A 679 -44.36 14.55 23.08
CA ASP A 679 -45.51 14.06 23.81
C ASP A 679 -46.44 13.26 22.86
N GLU A 680 -47.24 12.38 23.43
CA GLU A 680 -48.16 11.54 22.66
C GLU A 680 -49.19 12.41 21.89
N GLY A 681 -49.23 12.23 20.57
CA GLY A 681 -50.06 12.99 19.66
C GLY A 681 -49.52 14.35 19.23
N ASP A 682 -48.32 14.73 19.70
CA ASP A 682 -47.62 15.94 19.23
C ASP A 682 -46.68 15.59 18.05
N TYR A 683 -46.31 16.54 17.26
CA TYR A 683 -45.44 16.39 16.14
C TYR A 683 -44.57 17.64 15.88
N LEU A 684 -43.41 17.44 15.30
CA LEU A 684 -42.48 18.52 14.97
C LEU A 684 -43.05 19.33 13.79
N ILE A 685 -43.14 20.64 13.92
CA ILE A 685 -43.69 21.51 12.86
C ILE A 685 -42.63 22.34 12.14
N GLY A 686 -41.56 22.68 12.81
CA GLY A 686 -40.52 23.52 12.21
C GLY A 686 -39.19 23.39 12.92
N VAL A 687 -38.16 23.57 12.13
CA VAL A 687 -36.76 23.54 12.57
C VAL A 687 -35.99 24.66 11.85
N ALA A 688 -35.15 25.36 12.58
CA ALA A 688 -34.32 26.43 12.03
C ALA A 688 -32.92 26.39 12.65
N LEU A 689 -31.95 26.89 11.91
CA LEU A 689 -30.59 27.09 12.41
C LEU A 689 -30.50 28.50 13.02
N THR A 690 -29.94 28.62 14.24
CA THR A 690 -29.75 29.90 14.92
C THR A 690 -28.32 30.04 15.46
N GLU A 691 -27.92 31.31 15.71
CA GLU A 691 -26.56 31.66 16.15
C GLU A 691 -26.52 32.31 17.55
N GLY A 692 -27.63 32.29 18.30
CA GLY A 692 -27.70 32.90 19.62
C GLY A 692 -28.04 34.41 19.62
N LYS A 693 -28.42 34.95 18.47
CA LYS A 693 -28.71 36.40 18.30
C LYS A 693 -30.08 36.69 17.72
N HIS A 694 -30.90 35.69 17.47
CA HIS A 694 -32.11 35.79 16.70
C HIS A 694 -33.35 35.90 17.59
N ASP A 695 -34.41 36.51 17.05
CA ASP A 695 -35.74 36.42 17.59
C ASP A 695 -36.52 35.26 16.98
N VAL A 696 -37.15 34.49 17.82
CA VAL A 696 -38.03 33.39 17.43
C VAL A 696 -39.50 33.84 17.49
N MET A 697 -40.20 33.49 16.42
CA MET A 697 -41.64 33.77 16.36
C MET A 697 -42.44 32.48 16.16
N LEU A 698 -43.48 32.28 16.94
CA LEU A 698 -44.42 31.16 16.82
C LEU A 698 -45.80 31.69 16.47
N PHE A 699 -46.43 31.01 15.50
CA PHE A 699 -47.81 31.38 15.06
C PHE A 699 -48.74 30.21 15.32
N SER A 700 -49.97 30.53 15.83
CA SER A 700 -50.99 29.51 16.05
C SER A 700 -52.10 29.61 14.99
N ASP A 701 -52.81 28.51 14.80
CA ASP A 701 -53.97 28.39 13.92
C ASP A 701 -55.10 29.35 14.35
N ALA A 702 -55.15 29.76 15.61
CA ALA A 702 -56.10 30.75 16.14
C ALA A 702 -55.69 32.20 15.89
N GLY A 703 -54.71 32.47 15.05
CA GLY A 703 -54.29 33.82 14.66
C GLY A 703 -53.47 34.56 15.72
N LYS A 704 -52.85 33.89 16.63
CA LYS A 704 -51.96 34.48 17.63
C LYS A 704 -50.50 34.27 17.26
N ALA A 705 -49.65 35.24 17.63
CA ALA A 705 -48.18 35.16 17.46
C ALA A 705 -47.48 35.41 18.79
N MET A 706 -46.32 34.79 18.93
CA MET A 706 -45.41 34.98 20.05
C MET A 706 -44.02 35.31 19.47
N ARG A 707 -43.42 36.40 19.92
CA ARG A 707 -42.02 36.77 19.57
C ARG A 707 -41.19 36.83 20.85
N PHE A 708 -40.09 36.12 20.92
CA PHE A 708 -39.19 36.09 22.09
C PHE A 708 -37.74 35.90 21.62
N ASP A 709 -36.79 36.26 22.51
CA ASP A 709 -35.38 36.06 22.26
C ASP A 709 -35.05 34.56 22.30
N GLU A 710 -34.28 34.05 21.34
CA GLU A 710 -33.91 32.62 21.33
C GLU A 710 -33.15 32.19 22.60
N ASN A 711 -32.50 33.13 23.31
CA ASN A 711 -31.77 32.85 24.55
C ASN A 711 -32.69 32.66 25.75
N ASP A 712 -33.98 32.98 25.63
CA ASP A 712 -34.99 32.58 26.63
C ASP A 712 -35.17 31.05 26.64
N VAL A 713 -34.68 30.36 25.64
CA VAL A 713 -34.61 28.88 25.56
C VAL A 713 -33.18 28.41 25.82
N ARG A 714 -32.95 27.82 26.97
CA ARG A 714 -31.65 27.30 27.34
C ARG A 714 -31.30 26.11 26.43
N PRO A 715 -30.06 26.03 25.91
CA PRO A 715 -29.61 24.86 25.14
C PRO A 715 -29.72 23.57 25.96
N THR A 716 -30.23 22.53 25.35
CA THR A 716 -30.41 21.19 25.96
C THR A 716 -29.96 20.10 25.01
N GLY A 717 -29.57 18.94 25.57
CA GLY A 717 -29.19 17.76 24.77
C GLY A 717 -30.38 17.19 23.99
N ARG A 718 -30.09 16.32 23.04
CA ARG A 718 -31.04 15.76 22.05
C ARG A 718 -32.27 15.07 22.67
N ASN A 719 -32.09 14.33 23.75
CA ASN A 719 -33.14 13.51 24.36
C ASN A 719 -34.10 14.33 25.29
N ALA A 720 -33.98 15.66 25.36
CA ALA A 720 -34.85 16.49 26.15
C ALA A 720 -36.14 16.82 25.39
N ARG A 721 -37.24 16.98 26.09
CA ARG A 721 -38.57 17.38 25.56
C ARG A 721 -38.63 18.83 25.12
N GLY A 722 -37.82 19.68 25.71
CA GLY A 722 -37.88 21.11 25.52
C GLY A 722 -38.68 21.86 26.58
N VAL A 723 -39.04 23.06 26.27
CA VAL A 723 -39.77 23.97 27.18
C VAL A 723 -40.97 24.59 26.46
N ARG A 724 -41.97 25.08 27.22
CA ARG A 724 -43.14 25.71 26.63
C ARG A 724 -42.73 27.01 25.93
N GLY A 725 -42.95 27.10 24.63
CA GLY A 725 -42.76 28.28 23.80
C GLY A 725 -43.99 29.14 23.78
N MET A 726 -45.16 28.53 23.52
CA MET A 726 -46.47 29.24 23.48
C MET A 726 -47.53 28.49 24.28
N LYS A 727 -48.42 29.22 24.99
CA LYS A 727 -49.57 28.64 25.67
C LYS A 727 -50.77 28.64 24.73
N LEU A 728 -51.20 27.47 24.33
CA LEU A 728 -52.31 27.23 23.40
C LEU A 728 -53.64 27.05 24.19
N GLY A 729 -54.73 27.39 23.56
CA GLY A 729 -56.08 27.00 24.01
C GLY A 729 -56.42 25.58 23.59
N ALA A 730 -57.54 25.04 24.10
CA ALA A 730 -57.96 23.69 23.74
C ALA A 730 -58.22 23.56 22.24
N GLY A 731 -57.60 22.54 21.62
CA GLY A 731 -57.72 22.27 20.19
C GLY A 731 -56.98 23.22 19.29
N GLN A 732 -56.15 24.11 19.84
CA GLN A 732 -55.26 24.99 19.05
C GLN A 732 -53.88 24.34 18.89
N GLN A 733 -53.21 24.69 17.77
CA GLN A 733 -51.86 24.22 17.50
C GLN A 733 -50.98 25.34 16.96
N VAL A 734 -49.68 25.23 17.17
CA VAL A 734 -48.68 26.04 16.45
C VAL A 734 -48.55 25.55 15.02
N ILE A 735 -48.52 26.51 14.08
CA ILE A 735 -48.49 26.17 12.61
C ILE A 735 -47.22 26.65 11.93
N SER A 736 -46.51 27.60 12.52
CA SER A 736 -45.27 28.12 11.93
C SER A 736 -44.26 28.51 12.98
N LEU A 737 -42.98 28.18 12.71
CA LEU A 737 -41.79 28.65 13.41
C LEU A 737 -40.99 29.55 12.46
N LEU A 738 -40.80 30.81 12.83
CA LEU A 738 -40.01 31.77 12.09
C LEU A 738 -38.80 32.23 12.93
N VAL A 739 -37.69 32.46 12.29
CA VAL A 739 -36.49 33.06 12.93
C VAL A 739 -36.22 34.38 12.21
N ALA A 740 -36.24 35.45 12.96
CA ALA A 740 -36.12 36.80 12.44
C ALA A 740 -34.65 37.27 12.58
N ASP A 741 -34.00 37.48 11.47
CA ASP A 741 -32.63 37.98 11.38
C ASP A 741 -32.58 39.49 11.23
N ASN A 742 -33.67 40.09 10.68
CA ASN A 742 -33.70 41.46 10.24
C ASN A 742 -35.09 42.08 10.55
N GLU A 743 -35.09 43.28 11.13
CA GLU A 743 -36.34 44.01 11.44
C GLU A 743 -37.02 44.62 10.18
N ASN A 744 -36.37 44.65 9.03
CA ASN A 744 -36.92 45.15 7.80
C ASN A 744 -37.90 44.22 7.09
N MET A 745 -38.00 42.98 7.56
CA MET A 745 -38.91 41.98 6.99
C MET A 745 -40.33 42.16 7.48
N ALA A 746 -41.29 41.62 6.77
CA ALA A 746 -42.68 41.53 7.19
C ALA A 746 -43.11 40.07 7.34
N VAL A 747 -44.06 39.82 8.23
CA VAL A 747 -44.72 38.52 8.35
C VAL A 747 -45.97 38.52 7.48
N LEU A 748 -46.00 37.62 6.53
CA LEU A 748 -47.18 37.29 5.75
C LEU A 748 -47.96 36.19 6.44
N THR A 749 -49.22 36.45 6.80
CA THR A 749 -50.12 35.44 7.37
C THR A 749 -51.23 35.12 6.36
N ALA A 750 -51.56 33.84 6.24
CA ALA A 750 -52.62 33.35 5.37
C ALA A 750 -53.62 32.45 6.12
N THR A 751 -54.89 32.51 5.77
CA THR A 751 -55.98 31.77 6.42
C THR A 751 -56.62 30.76 5.46
N GLU A 752 -57.30 29.75 6.00
CA GLU A 752 -57.88 28.65 5.25
C GLU A 752 -58.92 29.08 4.20
N ASN A 753 -59.56 30.20 4.39
CA ASN A 753 -60.57 30.74 3.43
C ASN A 753 -59.96 31.76 2.44
N GLY A 754 -58.62 31.74 2.24
CA GLY A 754 -57.92 32.53 1.22
C GLY A 754 -57.70 34.00 1.60
N TYR A 755 -57.81 34.38 2.82
CA TYR A 755 -57.50 35.74 3.33
C TYR A 755 -56.08 35.79 3.87
N GLY A 756 -55.43 36.93 3.80
CA GLY A 756 -54.14 37.15 4.44
C GLY A 756 -53.71 38.61 4.42
N LYS A 757 -52.57 38.84 4.99
CA LYS A 757 -51.98 40.19 5.07
C LYS A 757 -50.51 40.10 5.38
N ARG A 758 -49.77 41.15 5.04
CA ARG A 758 -48.40 41.29 5.55
C ARG A 758 -48.34 42.33 6.65
N THR A 759 -47.59 42.06 7.69
CA THR A 759 -47.44 42.93 8.89
C THR A 759 -45.95 43.08 9.19
N PRO A 760 -45.41 44.31 9.35
CA PRO A 760 -44.02 44.51 9.71
C PRO A 760 -43.65 43.78 11.00
N ILE A 761 -42.46 43.24 11.08
CA ILE A 761 -41.97 42.54 12.29
C ILE A 761 -42.01 43.48 13.50
N THR A 762 -41.74 44.74 13.30
CA THR A 762 -41.75 45.80 14.36
C THR A 762 -43.07 45.90 15.09
N GLU A 763 -44.18 45.51 14.45
CA GLU A 763 -45.52 45.44 15.09
C GLU A 763 -45.59 44.32 16.15
N TYR A 764 -44.74 43.33 16.14
CA TYR A 764 -44.70 42.22 17.08
C TYR A 764 -43.69 42.51 18.19
N THR A 765 -44.20 43.01 19.31
CA THR A 765 -43.36 43.29 20.47
C THR A 765 -42.79 42.00 21.10
N ARG A 766 -41.53 42.04 21.49
CA ARG A 766 -40.84 40.91 22.14
C ARG A 766 -41.43 40.69 23.54
N HIS A 767 -41.80 39.48 23.88
CA HIS A 767 -42.33 39.04 25.15
C HIS A 767 -41.59 37.79 25.68
N ASN A 768 -41.74 37.46 26.96
CA ASN A 768 -41.25 36.22 27.49
C ASN A 768 -42.03 35.04 26.90
N ARG A 769 -41.34 33.93 26.62
CA ARG A 769 -41.92 32.67 26.11
C ARG A 769 -43.02 32.12 27.05
N GLY A 770 -43.88 31.26 26.55
CA GLY A 770 -44.85 30.49 27.35
C GLY A 770 -46.14 31.26 27.71
N THR A 771 -46.37 32.42 27.13
CA THR A 771 -47.64 33.16 27.25
C THR A 771 -48.60 32.82 26.09
N GLN A 772 -49.81 33.36 26.08
CA GLN A 772 -50.80 33.18 25.00
C GLN A 772 -50.46 33.98 23.72
N GLY A 773 -49.42 34.81 23.76
CA GLY A 773 -49.05 35.69 22.65
C GLY A 773 -50.02 36.82 22.39
N MET A 774 -49.76 37.49 21.27
CA MET A 774 -50.56 38.64 20.79
C MET A 774 -51.35 38.26 19.55
N ILE A 775 -52.37 39.05 19.21
CA ILE A 775 -53.11 38.84 17.98
C ILE A 775 -52.20 39.17 16.78
N ALA A 776 -52.05 38.25 15.88
CA ALA A 776 -51.37 38.39 14.59
C ALA A 776 -52.36 38.68 13.46
N ILE A 777 -53.48 38.00 13.45
CA ILE A 777 -54.62 38.21 12.57
C ILE A 777 -55.90 37.85 13.30
N ASN A 778 -56.94 38.62 13.12
CA ASN A 778 -58.25 38.35 13.70
C ASN A 778 -58.94 37.23 12.91
N THR A 779 -59.06 36.06 13.49
CA THR A 779 -59.74 34.89 12.89
C THR A 779 -61.22 34.89 13.23
N ASN A 780 -62.07 34.65 12.24
CA ASN A 780 -63.53 34.54 12.40
C ASN A 780 -64.12 33.59 11.30
N VAL A 781 -65.40 33.40 11.28
CA VAL A 781 -66.10 32.52 10.33
C VAL A 781 -65.79 32.89 8.87
N ARG A 782 -65.49 34.16 8.57
CA ARG A 782 -65.26 34.67 7.20
C ARG A 782 -63.88 34.23 6.69
N ASN A 783 -62.83 34.42 7.49
CA ASN A 783 -61.44 34.14 7.06
C ASN A 783 -60.92 32.78 7.50
N GLY A 784 -61.56 32.14 8.52
CA GLY A 784 -61.15 30.83 8.99
C GLY A 784 -59.89 30.83 9.83
N LYS A 785 -59.31 29.65 10.05
CA LYS A 785 -58.06 29.42 10.79
C LYS A 785 -56.84 29.86 9.98
N VAL A 786 -55.78 30.26 10.68
CA VAL A 786 -54.48 30.51 10.04
C VAL A 786 -53.87 29.17 9.62
N VAL A 787 -53.40 29.09 8.40
CA VAL A 787 -52.76 27.88 7.84
C VAL A 787 -51.25 28.04 7.69
N ALA A 788 -50.76 29.25 7.48
CA ALA A 788 -49.34 29.52 7.34
C ALA A 788 -48.97 30.95 7.74
N ALA A 789 -47.75 31.10 8.24
CA ALA A 789 -47.09 32.39 8.42
C ALA A 789 -45.64 32.27 7.88
N GLN A 790 -45.17 33.28 7.14
CA GLN A 790 -43.86 33.29 6.49
C GLN A 790 -43.22 34.68 6.59
N LEU A 791 -41.89 34.73 6.76
CA LEU A 791 -41.10 35.95 6.64
C LEU A 791 -40.90 36.30 5.18
N VAL A 792 -41.23 37.52 4.78
CA VAL A 792 -41.19 37.99 3.41
C VAL A 792 -40.61 39.40 3.30
N GLU A 793 -39.97 39.67 2.17
CA GLU A 793 -39.59 41.00 1.72
C GLU A 793 -40.54 41.47 0.60
N SER A 794 -40.57 42.78 0.36
CA SER A 794 -41.47 43.33 -0.67
C SER A 794 -41.13 42.88 -2.09
N SER A 795 -39.88 42.44 -2.33
CA SER A 795 -39.39 41.90 -3.61
C SER A 795 -39.76 40.44 -3.86
N ASP A 796 -40.18 39.72 -2.80
CA ASP A 796 -40.42 38.28 -2.89
C ASP A 796 -41.69 37.95 -3.64
N GLU A 797 -41.73 36.72 -4.13
CA GLU A 797 -42.91 36.05 -4.67
C GLU A 797 -43.28 34.86 -3.79
N ILE A 798 -44.55 34.58 -3.70
CA ILE A 798 -45.11 33.49 -2.91
C ILE A 798 -45.95 32.55 -3.76
N MET A 799 -46.02 31.30 -3.35
CA MET A 799 -46.93 30.31 -3.88
C MET A 799 -48.05 30.06 -2.88
N LEU A 800 -49.29 30.27 -3.28
CA LEU A 800 -50.50 29.89 -2.54
C LEU A 800 -50.98 28.54 -3.07
N ILE A 801 -51.30 27.60 -2.18
CA ILE A 801 -51.63 26.23 -2.49
C ILE A 801 -52.99 25.90 -1.87
N THR A 802 -53.90 25.38 -2.69
CA THR A 802 -55.21 24.98 -2.19
C THR A 802 -55.33 23.50 -1.91
N THR A 803 -56.33 23.08 -1.16
CA THR A 803 -56.62 21.65 -0.91
C THR A 803 -57.02 20.90 -2.18
N GLY A 804 -57.44 21.56 -3.22
CA GLY A 804 -57.71 21.00 -4.54
C GLY A 804 -56.49 20.90 -5.45
N GLY A 805 -55.30 21.30 -4.96
CA GLY A 805 -54.05 21.24 -5.77
C GLY A 805 -53.86 22.44 -6.68
N VAL A 806 -54.67 23.47 -6.60
CA VAL A 806 -54.49 24.71 -7.38
C VAL A 806 -53.37 25.54 -6.77
N MET A 807 -52.41 25.98 -7.57
CA MET A 807 -51.29 26.82 -7.15
C MET A 807 -51.36 28.19 -7.85
N ILE A 808 -51.22 29.24 -7.07
CA ILE A 808 -51.20 30.61 -7.56
C ILE A 808 -49.94 31.31 -7.08
N ARG A 809 -49.18 31.86 -8.04
CA ARG A 809 -47.99 32.69 -7.77
C ARG A 809 -48.43 34.15 -7.65
N THR A 810 -48.06 34.81 -6.55
CA THR A 810 -48.44 36.22 -6.25
C THR A 810 -47.19 36.95 -5.76
N ARG A 811 -47.04 38.22 -6.16
CA ARG A 811 -45.99 39.10 -5.66
C ARG A 811 -46.34 39.62 -4.28
N VAL A 812 -45.39 39.59 -3.34
CA VAL A 812 -45.57 40.11 -1.99
C VAL A 812 -45.90 41.63 -1.99
N SER A 813 -45.33 42.37 -2.95
CA SER A 813 -45.62 43.80 -3.16
C SER A 813 -47.08 44.09 -3.44
N GLU A 814 -47.85 43.15 -3.99
CA GLU A 814 -49.29 43.31 -4.29
C GLU A 814 -50.21 43.10 -3.06
N ILE A 815 -49.61 42.52 -1.98
CA ILE A 815 -50.34 42.24 -0.74
C ILE A 815 -50.22 43.45 0.17
N ARG A 816 -51.39 43.96 0.59
CA ARG A 816 -51.47 45.15 1.43
C ARG A 816 -50.81 44.93 2.82
N GLU A 817 -49.95 45.86 3.20
CA GLU A 817 -49.42 45.96 4.56
C GLU A 817 -50.47 46.48 5.54
N MET A 818 -50.66 45.80 6.63
CA MET A 818 -51.69 46.03 7.60
C MET A 818 -51.24 45.73 9.04
N GLY A 819 -51.79 46.45 9.99
CA GLY A 819 -51.54 46.22 11.41
C GLY A 819 -52.04 44.86 11.89
N ARG A 820 -51.53 44.39 13.03
CA ARG A 820 -51.73 43.03 13.60
C ARG A 820 -53.21 42.65 13.80
N ALA A 821 -54.02 43.52 14.37
CA ALA A 821 -55.40 43.24 14.79
C ALA A 821 -56.42 43.31 13.62
N THR A 822 -56.09 43.21 12.40
CA THR A 822 -56.96 43.21 11.24
C THR A 822 -57.27 41.79 10.72
N GLN A 823 -58.30 41.65 9.91
CA GLN A 823 -58.81 40.41 9.32
C GLN A 823 -58.07 39.98 8.02
N GLY A 824 -57.25 40.86 7.45
CA GLY A 824 -56.59 40.64 6.18
C GLY A 824 -57.46 40.97 4.96
N VAL A 825 -56.87 40.80 3.79
CA VAL A 825 -57.49 40.96 2.46
C VAL A 825 -57.56 39.60 1.74
N THR A 826 -58.39 39.49 0.76
CA THR A 826 -58.47 38.31 -0.10
C THR A 826 -57.16 38.16 -0.86
N LEU A 827 -56.45 37.04 -0.67
CA LEU A 827 -55.23 36.64 -1.42
C LEU A 827 -55.58 35.77 -2.62
N ILE A 828 -56.58 34.94 -2.46
CA ILE A 828 -57.06 33.99 -3.48
C ILE A 828 -58.57 33.82 -3.37
N ASN A 829 -59.25 33.73 -4.48
CA ASN A 829 -60.67 33.33 -4.52
C ASN A 829 -60.72 31.80 -4.64
N LEU A 830 -61.34 31.16 -3.66
CA LEU A 830 -61.42 29.69 -3.58
C LEU A 830 -62.78 29.21 -4.12
N ASP A 831 -62.80 28.07 -4.73
CA ASP A 831 -64.03 27.41 -5.17
C ASP A 831 -64.81 26.84 -3.99
N ALA A 832 -66.12 26.56 -4.22
CA ALA A 832 -67.01 26.10 -3.14
C ALA A 832 -66.51 24.79 -2.51
N GLY A 833 -66.13 24.84 -1.20
CA GLY A 833 -65.59 23.70 -0.43
C GLY A 833 -64.08 23.55 -0.47
N GLU A 834 -63.40 24.40 -1.23
CA GLU A 834 -61.93 24.43 -1.27
C GLU A 834 -61.34 25.31 -0.18
N LYS A 835 -60.19 24.97 0.34
CA LYS A 835 -59.47 25.74 1.36
C LYS A 835 -58.03 25.98 0.93
N LEU A 836 -57.43 27.04 1.47
CA LEU A 836 -56.00 27.23 1.36
C LEU A 836 -55.28 26.20 2.25
N ALA A 837 -54.34 25.46 1.67
CA ALA A 837 -53.60 24.39 2.36
C ALA A 837 -52.24 24.88 2.83
N GLY A 838 -51.61 25.81 2.12
CA GLY A 838 -50.24 26.25 2.42
C GLY A 838 -49.88 27.55 1.70
N LEU A 839 -48.79 28.14 2.17
CA LEU A 839 -48.14 29.33 1.65
C LEU A 839 -46.64 29.10 1.69
N GLU A 840 -45.95 29.24 0.58
CA GLU A 840 -44.51 29.11 0.49
C GLU A 840 -43.88 30.32 -0.19
N ARG A 841 -42.72 30.77 0.32
CA ARG A 841 -41.90 31.80 -0.30
C ARG A 841 -41.10 31.19 -1.45
N ILE A 842 -41.19 31.78 -2.62
CA ILE A 842 -40.38 31.38 -3.77
C ILE A 842 -39.02 32.08 -3.63
N VAL A 843 -37.98 31.29 -3.38
CA VAL A 843 -36.60 31.78 -3.39
C VAL A 843 -36.04 31.61 -4.83
N GLU A 844 -36.45 32.50 -5.76
CA GLU A 844 -35.73 32.68 -7.00
C GLU A 844 -34.65 33.73 -6.74
N THR A 845 -33.41 33.36 -6.77
CA THR A 845 -32.28 34.28 -6.86
C THR A 845 -32.33 34.95 -8.24
N ASP A 846 -33.01 36.04 -8.37
CA ASP A 846 -32.73 37.03 -9.41
C ASP A 846 -31.49 37.80 -8.97
N GLU A 847 -30.32 37.19 -9.18
CA GLU A 847 -29.08 37.96 -9.24
C GLU A 847 -28.73 38.20 -10.69
N ASP A 848 -28.59 39.49 -11.02
CA ASP A 848 -28.16 40.16 -12.26
C ASP A 848 -27.00 39.56 -13.03
#